data_dfd5d4c69fc9ab4c1033275ed22a8ffa
#
_entry.id   dfd5d4c69fc9ab4c1033275ed22a8ffa
#
_cell.length_a   1.000
_cell.length_b   1.000
_cell.length_c   1.000
_cell.angle_alpha   90.00
_cell.angle_beta   90.00
_cell.angle_gamma   90.00
#
_symmetry.space_group_name_H-M   'P 1'
#
loop_
_entity.id
_entity.type
_entity.pdbx_description
1 polymer ?
#
loop_
_entity_poly.entity_id
_entity_poly.type
_entity_poly.pdbx_seq_one_letter_code
_entity_poly.pdbx_strand_id
1 'polypeptide(L)'
;MATNYYLPEDHAPLPPKHADVLTTCCDYCIVACGYKVYRWPLGSGDGGPKASRNAFGIDFPSTPLKAWVAPNQHNIVMHDGMPHHVVIVPDKESQVVNRFGDSSMRGGLIAAKCYNPSTPTRDRLMTPLMRIGGTLQPVTWDMALDVAAEVAKHVIARHGANAYSVKTYSYYFFENTYAITKFARRHINTAAFTFHDTPSDVTSTPGFRDAGFDNFSASYDDWGAADTLMVCGTDPYETKTIIYTQYIKPAMDRGMKTIFLNPRETAGIAYAKSKGGLHIQLDPGTDVPVLGAIARVIMEKGWEDGEWIEKWVNNKWESSAGFGQGTRNTPWQWRTTWGKFQTDGFEDYKKWNFAQAEYDPETAARIANIPVEQIYQAAEMLAKPQGGKRPKSSFGIEKGFYWSNNTGNTNAISALAIICGAGGRPGQVVSRFGGHQRGGTGGGKYPRNKSPEKVPGRRRRALDTDRWLVSGNTRLAHVIGTTWLQSMLGSQGLYKAFRELVTDNPNQVESYDKQEIIDTLKARADSGGMVVFDQDIYLRQPIGSIFADIVFPAATWGEENFMRANGERRIRLYQKFYDAPGDAKPDWWIIAQLGRRMGFDGFDWKDANDVAEESSRFSRGNRKAYHMVKVAAHREGKTLHQKMAEFGTQGIQGPTFYDYETGKLHGTRRMHDTTLTPEYMASIGLADGAQDANVVKKWLTHFKSQSGKQNLQKHPWELFSDYWEWMKPRDDELWHTNGRINEIWQSGYDDRERRPYVTQRWPENYVEIHPDDASSRGIESGDQVMVYSDRVPSHMHTILGVHGDDFQFSELMKNGHIELSKAAVTAVAIVTPHVKQGVLYSDMLNPRQPSNALQGRVLDGISGNYNYKMGVARIRKIGESKYKKEFRSMSFAPRNIV
;
A
#
# COMPACT_ATOMS: atom_id res chain seq x y z
N MET A 1 -17.19 42.33 -4.49
CA MET A 1 -15.72 42.28 -4.57
C MET A 1 -15.34 40.82 -4.29
N ALA A 2 -14.65 40.15 -5.19
CA ALA A 2 -14.13 38.85 -4.88
C ALA A 2 -13.13 38.99 -3.74
N THR A 3 -13.42 38.39 -2.60
CA THR A 3 -12.53 38.41 -1.46
C THR A 3 -11.30 37.59 -1.84
N ASN A 4 -10.14 38.24 -1.91
CA ASN A 4 -8.90 37.51 -2.18
C ASN A 4 -8.46 36.81 -0.89
N TYR A 5 -8.68 35.51 -0.79
CA TYR A 5 -8.29 34.69 0.36
C TYR A 5 -6.82 34.21 0.28
N TYR A 6 -6.09 34.66 -0.72
CA TYR A 6 -4.68 34.31 -0.88
C TYR A 6 -3.83 35.16 0.07
N LEU A 7 -3.00 34.48 0.84
CA LEU A 7 -2.01 35.12 1.69
C LEU A 7 -0.66 35.19 0.98
N PRO A 8 0.14 36.25 1.20
CA PRO A 8 1.52 36.29 0.71
C PRO A 8 2.29 35.04 1.13
N GLU A 9 3.19 34.57 0.27
CA GLU A 9 3.94 33.33 0.50
C GLU A 9 4.84 33.36 1.75
N ASP A 10 5.25 34.54 2.18
CA ASP A 10 6.09 34.77 3.37
C ASP A 10 5.27 34.95 4.66
N HIS A 11 3.96 34.87 4.58
CA HIS A 11 3.06 35.06 5.71
C HIS A 11 2.11 33.88 5.92
N ALA A 12 2.07 33.36 7.15
CA ALA A 12 1.07 32.40 7.62
C ALA A 12 0.40 32.95 8.88
N PRO A 13 -0.94 33.01 8.95
CA PRO A 13 -1.63 33.50 10.13
C PRO A 13 -1.40 32.57 11.33
N LEU A 14 -1.26 33.14 12.51
CA LEU A 14 -1.21 32.36 13.74
C LEU A 14 -2.63 32.13 14.25
N PRO A 15 -2.95 30.90 14.69
CA PRO A 15 -4.27 30.60 15.23
C PRO A 15 -4.54 31.40 16.52
N PRO A 16 -5.69 32.12 16.64
CA PRO A 16 -6.04 32.82 17.85
C PRO A 16 -6.42 31.86 18.98
N LYS A 17 -6.50 32.36 20.22
CA LYS A 17 -6.85 31.55 21.41
C LYS A 17 -8.21 30.85 21.32
N HIS A 18 -9.13 31.41 20.56
CA HIS A 18 -10.47 30.85 20.38
C HIS A 18 -10.58 29.90 19.18
N ALA A 19 -9.48 29.61 18.49
CA ALA A 19 -9.48 28.64 17.37
C ALA A 19 -9.88 27.24 17.88
N ASP A 20 -10.71 26.57 17.11
CA ASP A 20 -10.98 25.15 17.32
C ASP A 20 -9.71 24.33 17.16
N VAL A 21 -9.51 23.36 18.04
CA VAL A 21 -8.36 22.45 17.98
C VAL A 21 -8.84 21.02 17.79
N LEU A 22 -8.56 20.47 16.61
CA LEU A 22 -8.93 19.11 16.26
C LEU A 22 -7.67 18.27 16.04
N THR A 23 -7.83 16.96 16.04
CA THR A 23 -6.74 16.02 15.75
C THR A 23 -6.99 15.27 14.46
N THR A 24 -5.92 15.07 13.70
CA THR A 24 -5.94 14.25 12.49
C THR A 24 -4.61 13.52 12.32
N CYS A 25 -4.49 12.75 11.27
CA CYS A 25 -3.21 12.14 10.89
C CYS A 25 -2.92 12.38 9.42
N CYS A 26 -1.64 12.44 9.10
CA CYS A 26 -1.18 12.47 7.73
C CYS A 26 -1.68 11.23 6.98
N ASP A 27 -2.22 11.40 5.79
CA ASP A 27 -2.75 10.30 4.99
C ASP A 27 -1.81 9.86 3.84
N TYR A 28 -0.59 10.42 3.75
CA TYR A 28 0.33 10.13 2.65
C TYR A 28 0.94 8.74 2.67
N CYS A 29 1.41 8.27 3.80
CA CYS A 29 2.08 6.98 3.88
C CYS A 29 1.62 6.17 5.08
N ILE A 30 2.10 4.93 5.16
CA ILE A 30 1.76 3.98 6.22
C ILE A 30 2.06 4.52 7.63
N VAL A 31 2.99 5.46 7.78
CA VAL A 31 3.44 5.99 9.07
C VAL A 31 2.30 6.68 9.80
N ALA A 32 1.52 7.48 9.08
CA ALA A 32 0.39 8.23 9.62
C ALA A 32 0.78 9.09 10.82
N CYS A 33 1.67 10.05 10.60
CA CYS A 33 2.07 11.03 11.61
C CYS A 33 0.86 11.80 12.16
N GLY A 34 0.86 12.08 13.46
CA GLY A 34 -0.21 12.84 14.11
C GLY A 34 -0.07 14.34 13.89
N TYR A 35 -1.17 15.00 13.67
CA TYR A 35 -1.28 16.44 13.43
C TYR A 35 -2.39 17.06 14.27
N LYS A 36 -2.22 18.33 14.65
CA LYS A 36 -3.26 19.22 15.15
C LYS A 36 -3.73 20.15 14.04
N VAL A 37 -5.02 20.35 13.97
CA VAL A 37 -5.69 21.30 13.07
C VAL A 37 -6.24 22.42 13.92
N TYR A 38 -5.82 23.64 13.63
CA TYR A 38 -6.36 24.86 14.21
C TYR A 38 -7.25 25.52 13.18
N ARG A 39 -8.52 25.75 13.52
CA ARG A 39 -9.53 26.32 12.63
C ARG A 39 -10.22 27.50 13.27
N TRP A 40 -10.38 28.60 12.53
CA TRP A 40 -11.12 29.79 13.00
C TRP A 40 -11.73 30.53 11.80
N PRO A 41 -12.86 31.27 11.99
CA PRO A 41 -13.51 31.98 10.91
C PRO A 41 -12.61 33.04 10.27
N LEU A 42 -12.65 33.15 8.95
CA LEU A 42 -11.95 34.21 8.23
C LEU A 42 -12.52 35.56 8.65
N GLY A 43 -11.64 36.50 9.02
CA GLY A 43 -12.06 37.84 9.49
C GLY A 43 -12.35 37.96 10.98
N SER A 44 -12.29 36.85 11.75
CA SER A 44 -12.46 36.92 13.22
C SER A 44 -11.20 37.39 13.98
N GLY A 45 -10.14 37.73 13.24
CA GLY A 45 -8.85 38.14 13.78
C GLY A 45 -7.90 36.98 14.03
N ASP A 46 -6.64 37.20 13.67
CA ASP A 46 -5.57 36.22 13.85
C ASP A 46 -4.93 36.31 15.23
N GLY A 47 -4.25 35.23 15.62
CA GLY A 47 -3.43 35.20 16.81
C GLY A 47 -2.21 36.14 16.69
N GLY A 48 -1.84 36.75 17.80
CA GLY A 48 -0.65 37.60 17.86
C GLY A 48 0.63 36.82 18.16
N PRO A 49 1.80 37.44 18.02
CA PRO A 49 3.08 36.83 18.25
C PRO A 49 3.35 36.45 19.73
N LYS A 50 2.58 37.01 20.67
CA LYS A 50 2.71 36.64 22.08
C LYS A 50 1.97 35.38 22.44
N ALA A 51 2.54 34.54 23.30
CA ALA A 51 1.96 33.29 23.78
C ALA A 51 0.53 33.45 24.31
N SER A 52 0.23 34.59 24.96
CA SER A 52 -1.11 34.93 25.46
C SER A 52 -2.13 35.19 24.35
N ARG A 53 -1.70 35.43 23.10
CA ARG A 53 -2.55 35.82 21.97
C ARG A 53 -2.66 34.76 20.87
N ASN A 54 -1.97 33.66 20.98
CA ASN A 54 -2.08 32.58 20.01
C ASN A 54 -2.38 31.22 20.69
N ALA A 55 -3.01 30.32 19.94
CA ALA A 55 -3.40 28.99 20.43
C ALA A 55 -2.21 28.04 20.66
N PHE A 56 -1.03 28.33 20.09
CA PHE A 56 0.18 27.56 20.37
C PHE A 56 0.75 27.80 21.78
N GLY A 57 0.39 28.90 22.44
CA GLY A 57 0.94 29.25 23.74
C GLY A 57 2.44 29.55 23.73
N ILE A 58 2.97 30.04 22.61
CA ILE A 58 4.40 30.26 22.39
C ILE A 58 4.63 31.70 21.87
N ASP A 59 5.69 32.36 22.36
CA ASP A 59 6.11 33.66 21.82
C ASP A 59 6.83 33.46 20.47
N PHE A 60 6.47 34.30 19.47
CA PHE A 60 7.07 34.34 18.15
C PHE A 60 7.86 35.65 17.95
N PRO A 61 8.98 35.64 17.23
CA PRO A 61 9.66 34.44 16.76
C PRO A 61 10.16 33.58 17.92
N SER A 62 9.93 32.30 17.85
CA SER A 62 10.51 31.39 18.83
C SER A 62 11.98 31.13 18.54
N THR A 63 12.71 30.69 19.57
CA THR A 63 14.07 30.19 19.33
C THR A 63 14.06 29.09 18.28
N PRO A 64 15.10 28.99 17.44
CA PRO A 64 15.13 28.02 16.35
C PRO A 64 14.64 26.65 16.79
N LEU A 65 13.77 26.03 16.02
CA LEU A 65 13.22 24.68 16.20
C LEU A 65 12.15 24.47 17.28
N LYS A 66 11.74 25.48 18.04
CA LYS A 66 10.68 25.30 19.06
C LYS A 66 9.26 25.47 18.52
N ALA A 67 9.03 26.48 17.71
CA ALA A 67 7.76 26.68 17.03
C ALA A 67 7.96 27.36 15.69
N TRP A 68 7.26 26.88 14.70
CA TRP A 68 7.41 27.33 13.35
C TRP A 68 6.15 27.02 12.55
N VAL A 69 5.65 27.98 11.80
CA VAL A 69 4.49 27.81 10.91
C VAL A 69 4.88 28.34 9.54
N ALA A 70 4.86 27.45 8.57
CA ALA A 70 5.11 27.79 7.19
C ALA A 70 3.80 28.10 6.44
N PRO A 71 3.84 28.92 5.38
CA PRO A 71 2.68 29.18 4.54
C PRO A 71 1.98 27.90 4.05
N ASN A 72 2.75 26.87 3.70
CA ASN A 72 2.22 25.56 3.24
C ASN A 72 1.52 24.73 4.33
N GLN A 73 1.56 25.16 5.58
CA GLN A 73 0.80 24.59 6.69
C GLN A 73 -0.55 25.29 6.92
N HIS A 74 -0.83 26.30 6.13
CA HIS A 74 -2.06 27.09 6.16
C HIS A 74 -2.87 26.87 4.88
N ASN A 75 -4.20 26.94 5.00
CA ASN A 75 -5.13 27.00 3.88
C ASN A 75 -6.42 27.71 4.29
N ILE A 76 -7.27 28.03 3.31
CA ILE A 76 -8.63 28.49 3.50
C ILE A 76 -9.59 27.39 3.06
N VAL A 77 -10.58 27.09 3.89
CA VAL A 77 -11.57 26.02 3.65
C VAL A 77 -12.97 26.54 3.97
N MET A 78 -14.01 25.86 3.49
CA MET A 78 -15.39 26.12 3.91
C MET A 78 -15.73 25.25 5.12
N HIS A 79 -16.39 25.83 6.10
CA HIS A 79 -16.98 25.12 7.23
C HIS A 79 -18.27 25.83 7.66
N ASP A 80 -19.36 25.05 7.76
CA ASP A 80 -20.71 25.58 8.04
C ASP A 80 -21.12 26.75 7.12
N GLY A 81 -20.77 26.57 5.82
CA GLY A 81 -21.09 27.57 4.79
C GLY A 81 -20.23 28.84 4.81
N MET A 82 -19.24 28.94 5.68
CA MET A 82 -18.38 30.12 5.80
C MET A 82 -16.91 29.78 5.60
N PRO A 83 -16.10 30.71 5.04
CA PRO A 83 -14.66 30.49 4.90
C PRO A 83 -13.97 30.56 6.27
N HIS A 84 -13.02 29.62 6.48
CA HIS A 84 -12.23 29.50 7.68
C HIS A 84 -10.76 29.36 7.34
N HIS A 85 -9.90 29.94 8.16
CA HIS A 85 -8.50 29.58 8.21
C HIS A 85 -8.35 28.17 8.79
N VAL A 86 -7.45 27.39 8.23
CA VAL A 86 -6.91 26.17 8.85
C VAL A 86 -5.39 26.22 8.88
N VAL A 87 -4.82 25.93 10.04
CA VAL A 87 -3.38 25.69 10.20
C VAL A 87 -3.20 24.25 10.68
N ILE A 88 -2.46 23.46 9.90
CA ILE A 88 -2.26 22.03 10.14
C ILE A 88 -0.78 21.78 10.42
N VAL A 89 -0.46 21.48 11.67
CA VAL A 89 0.91 21.31 12.13
C VAL A 89 1.12 19.96 12.79
N PRO A 90 2.34 19.37 12.73
CA PRO A 90 2.66 18.15 13.45
C PRO A 90 2.37 18.32 14.95
N ASP A 91 1.79 17.29 15.56
CA ASP A 91 1.47 17.29 16.98
C ASP A 91 2.75 17.15 17.82
N LYS A 92 3.17 18.24 18.45
CA LYS A 92 4.38 18.30 19.30
C LYS A 92 4.22 17.54 20.61
N GLU A 93 2.99 17.27 21.05
CA GLU A 93 2.70 16.51 22.26
C GLU A 93 2.68 15.02 22.01
N SER A 94 2.76 14.59 20.74
CA SER A 94 2.78 13.18 20.37
C SER A 94 3.99 12.47 20.96
N GLN A 95 3.74 11.37 21.69
CA GLN A 95 4.77 10.48 22.25
C GLN A 95 4.98 9.22 21.40
N VAL A 96 4.19 9.08 20.34
CA VAL A 96 4.19 7.91 19.45
C VAL A 96 4.31 8.37 18.01
N VAL A 97 4.76 7.47 17.15
CA VAL A 97 4.90 7.70 15.70
C VAL A 97 5.90 8.83 15.41
N ASN A 98 5.43 10.06 15.17
CA ASN A 98 6.23 11.27 14.97
C ASN A 98 6.42 12.03 16.29
N ARG A 99 7.20 11.44 17.19
CA ARG A 99 7.43 12.00 18.52
C ARG A 99 7.93 13.45 18.44
N PHE A 100 7.42 14.29 19.33
CA PHE A 100 7.78 15.71 19.45
C PHE A 100 7.49 16.56 18.20
N GLY A 101 6.62 16.08 17.30
CA GLY A 101 6.17 16.88 16.16
C GLY A 101 7.07 16.82 14.91
N ASP A 102 7.84 15.74 14.74
CA ASP A 102 8.55 15.53 13.47
C ASP A 102 7.58 15.32 12.31
N SER A 103 7.98 15.78 11.14
CA SER A 103 7.25 15.49 9.90
C SER A 103 8.19 15.31 8.71
N SER A 104 7.76 14.51 7.74
CA SER A 104 8.39 14.51 6.42
C SER A 104 7.96 15.73 5.63
N MET A 105 8.68 16.05 4.57
CA MET A 105 8.32 17.13 3.64
C MET A 105 6.88 16.98 3.13
N ARG A 106 6.45 15.76 2.77
CA ARG A 106 5.06 15.50 2.32
C ARG A 106 4.03 15.86 3.39
N GLY A 107 4.25 15.37 4.61
CA GLY A 107 3.33 15.63 5.73
C GLY A 107 3.31 17.09 6.16
N GLY A 108 4.47 17.75 6.14
CA GLY A 108 4.58 19.18 6.46
C GLY A 108 3.78 20.11 5.53
N LEU A 109 3.38 19.61 4.38
CA LEU A 109 2.63 20.35 3.36
C LEU A 109 1.18 19.85 3.22
N ILE A 110 0.67 19.12 4.20
CA ILE A 110 -0.64 18.45 4.08
C ILE A 110 -1.82 19.42 4.00
N ALA A 111 -1.70 20.64 4.53
CA ALA A 111 -2.74 21.66 4.42
C ALA A 111 -3.06 22.04 2.97
N ALA A 112 -2.07 21.94 2.07
CA ALA A 112 -2.26 22.18 0.64
C ALA A 112 -3.21 21.18 -0.05
N LYS A 113 -3.56 20.08 0.59
CA LYS A 113 -4.56 19.13 0.08
C LYS A 113 -5.99 19.61 0.25
N CYS A 114 -6.26 20.46 1.21
CA CYS A 114 -7.60 20.96 1.44
C CYS A 114 -8.08 21.77 0.24
N TYR A 115 -9.33 21.56 -0.15
CA TYR A 115 -9.94 22.36 -1.20
C TYR A 115 -10.07 23.81 -0.76
N ASN A 116 -9.46 24.72 -1.51
CA ASN A 116 -9.55 26.16 -1.27
C ASN A 116 -10.56 26.78 -2.24
N PRO A 117 -11.65 27.37 -1.75
CA PRO A 117 -12.68 27.97 -2.59
C PRO A 117 -12.21 29.20 -3.37
N SER A 118 -11.13 29.85 -2.93
CA SER A 118 -10.57 31.02 -3.63
C SER A 118 -9.56 30.66 -4.72
N THR A 119 -9.03 29.44 -4.70
CA THR A 119 -8.15 28.89 -5.74
C THR A 119 -8.67 27.55 -6.22
N PRO A 120 -9.88 27.51 -6.81
CA PRO A 120 -10.53 26.26 -7.16
C PRO A 120 -9.74 25.54 -8.26
N THR A 121 -9.59 24.23 -8.10
CA THR A 121 -9.05 23.35 -9.16
C THR A 121 -10.19 22.79 -9.98
N ARG A 122 -10.07 22.81 -11.29
CA ARG A 122 -11.12 22.37 -12.22
C ARG A 122 -11.37 20.86 -12.19
N ASP A 123 -10.42 20.11 -11.70
CA ASP A 123 -10.47 18.65 -11.64
C ASP A 123 -11.09 18.10 -10.36
N ARG A 124 -11.31 18.94 -9.32
CA ARG A 124 -12.01 18.50 -8.10
C ARG A 124 -13.49 18.26 -8.41
N LEU A 125 -13.93 17.04 -8.21
CA LEU A 125 -15.33 16.66 -8.44
C LEU A 125 -16.22 17.22 -7.32
N MET A 126 -17.24 17.96 -7.70
CA MET A 126 -18.16 18.65 -6.79
C MET A 126 -19.62 18.25 -6.99
N THR A 127 -19.99 17.75 -8.16
CA THR A 127 -21.36 17.34 -8.49
C THR A 127 -21.30 16.03 -9.29
N PRO A 128 -22.33 15.17 -9.24
CA PRO A 128 -22.38 13.98 -10.10
C PRO A 128 -22.36 14.38 -11.57
N LEU A 129 -21.63 13.60 -12.37
CA LEU A 129 -21.53 13.82 -13.81
C LEU A 129 -22.01 12.57 -14.57
N MET A 130 -22.59 12.80 -15.73
CA MET A 130 -23.01 11.75 -16.67
C MET A 130 -22.52 12.05 -18.06
N ARG A 131 -22.05 11.05 -18.78
CA ARG A 131 -21.59 11.21 -20.17
C ARG A 131 -22.77 11.19 -21.13
N ILE A 132 -23.02 12.34 -21.73
CA ILE A 132 -24.11 12.57 -22.70
C ILE A 132 -23.52 13.31 -23.89
N GLY A 133 -23.76 12.84 -25.10
CA GLY A 133 -23.16 13.41 -26.30
C GLY A 133 -21.63 13.40 -26.29
N GLY A 134 -21.04 12.35 -25.74
CA GLY A 134 -19.58 12.20 -25.63
C GLY A 134 -18.90 13.06 -24.55
N THR A 135 -19.64 13.95 -23.87
CA THR A 135 -19.09 14.87 -22.83
C THR A 135 -19.72 14.62 -21.46
N LEU A 136 -18.97 14.89 -20.39
CA LEU A 136 -19.48 14.80 -19.02
C LEU A 136 -20.32 16.02 -18.68
N GLN A 137 -21.57 15.80 -18.30
CA GLN A 137 -22.56 16.81 -17.98
C GLN A 137 -22.97 16.71 -16.51
N PRO A 138 -23.13 17.83 -15.78
CA PRO A 138 -23.65 17.84 -14.43
C PRO A 138 -25.06 17.27 -14.36
N VAL A 139 -25.32 16.40 -13.37
CA VAL A 139 -26.65 15.85 -13.09
C VAL A 139 -26.92 15.85 -11.59
N THR A 140 -28.17 15.64 -11.21
CA THR A 140 -28.51 15.49 -9.79
C THR A 140 -28.07 14.12 -9.24
N TRP A 141 -27.92 14.02 -7.92
CA TRP A 141 -27.67 12.74 -7.26
C TRP A 141 -28.75 11.71 -7.57
N ASP A 142 -30.04 12.11 -7.54
CA ASP A 142 -31.12 11.20 -7.84
C ASP A 142 -31.06 10.65 -9.25
N MET A 143 -30.76 11.50 -10.23
CA MET A 143 -30.59 11.09 -11.62
C MET A 143 -29.44 10.07 -11.75
N ALA A 144 -28.29 10.39 -11.21
CA ALA A 144 -27.10 9.55 -11.32
C ALA A 144 -27.29 8.20 -10.62
N LEU A 145 -27.85 8.20 -9.41
CA LEU A 145 -28.05 7.00 -8.61
C LEU A 145 -29.19 6.10 -9.14
N ASP A 146 -30.27 6.70 -9.65
CA ASP A 146 -31.38 5.93 -10.23
C ASP A 146 -30.95 5.21 -11.49
N VAL A 147 -30.26 5.92 -12.40
CA VAL A 147 -29.69 5.32 -13.61
C VAL A 147 -28.71 4.22 -13.27
N ALA A 148 -27.79 4.49 -12.35
CA ALA A 148 -26.79 3.51 -11.92
C ALA A 148 -27.45 2.25 -11.33
N ALA A 149 -28.46 2.40 -10.47
CA ALA A 149 -29.17 1.29 -9.86
C ALA A 149 -29.93 0.44 -10.88
N GLU A 150 -30.64 1.06 -11.82
CA GLU A 150 -31.39 0.34 -12.85
C GLU A 150 -30.48 -0.45 -13.78
N VAL A 151 -29.37 0.16 -14.22
CA VAL A 151 -28.36 -0.51 -15.06
C VAL A 151 -27.69 -1.65 -14.26
N ALA A 152 -27.33 -1.42 -13.01
CA ALA A 152 -26.71 -2.43 -12.15
C ALA A 152 -27.63 -3.64 -11.93
N LYS A 153 -28.92 -3.41 -11.62
CA LYS A 153 -29.92 -4.49 -11.48
C LYS A 153 -30.04 -5.31 -12.76
N HIS A 154 -30.10 -4.65 -13.91
CA HIS A 154 -30.18 -5.31 -15.21
C HIS A 154 -28.94 -6.17 -15.48
N VAL A 155 -27.74 -5.62 -15.32
CA VAL A 155 -26.48 -6.36 -15.54
C VAL A 155 -26.40 -7.60 -14.64
N ILE A 156 -26.77 -7.49 -13.38
CA ILE A 156 -26.72 -8.61 -12.43
C ILE A 156 -27.77 -9.67 -12.83
N ALA A 157 -28.97 -9.26 -13.15
CA ALA A 157 -30.05 -10.18 -13.52
C ALA A 157 -29.78 -10.91 -14.85
N ARG A 158 -29.28 -10.19 -15.85
CA ARG A 158 -29.06 -10.70 -17.21
C ARG A 158 -27.76 -11.47 -17.38
N HIS A 159 -26.67 -10.98 -16.77
CA HIS A 159 -25.31 -11.47 -17.00
C HIS A 159 -24.70 -12.12 -15.75
N GLY A 160 -25.39 -12.08 -14.62
CA GLY A 160 -24.94 -12.64 -13.35
C GLY A 160 -24.06 -11.71 -12.52
N ALA A 161 -23.92 -12.04 -11.25
CA ALA A 161 -23.20 -11.20 -10.27
C ALA A 161 -21.77 -10.87 -10.68
N ASN A 162 -21.05 -11.79 -11.31
CA ASN A 162 -19.66 -11.60 -11.68
C ASN A 162 -19.46 -10.67 -12.91
N ALA A 163 -20.53 -10.31 -13.62
CA ALA A 163 -20.50 -9.31 -14.67
C ALA A 163 -20.39 -7.88 -14.09
N TYR A 164 -20.72 -7.69 -12.81
CA TYR A 164 -20.47 -6.48 -12.05
C TYR A 164 -19.10 -6.57 -11.38
N SER A 165 -18.11 -5.90 -11.94
CA SER A 165 -16.77 -5.83 -11.39
C SER A 165 -16.60 -4.59 -10.50
N VAL A 166 -15.99 -4.77 -9.33
CA VAL A 166 -15.63 -3.65 -8.43
C VAL A 166 -14.11 -3.58 -8.31
N LYS A 167 -13.55 -2.47 -8.72
CA LYS A 167 -12.12 -2.15 -8.60
C LYS A 167 -11.92 -1.00 -7.65
N THR A 168 -11.28 -1.26 -6.51
CA THR A 168 -10.99 -0.24 -5.51
C THR A 168 -9.59 -0.45 -4.93
N TYR A 169 -9.17 0.39 -4.01
CA TYR A 169 -7.85 0.32 -3.41
C TYR A 169 -7.90 0.21 -1.88
N SER A 170 -7.00 -0.53 -1.27
CA SER A 170 -6.98 -0.75 0.18
C SER A 170 -6.52 0.45 1.01
N TYR A 171 -6.27 1.58 0.37
CA TYR A 171 -5.87 2.84 0.99
C TYR A 171 -7.08 3.66 1.45
N TYR A 172 -8.10 2.98 1.88
CA TYR A 172 -9.34 3.57 2.35
C TYR A 172 -9.42 3.68 3.86
N PHE A 173 -10.43 4.40 4.33
CA PHE A 173 -10.87 4.41 5.72
C PHE A 173 -11.71 3.16 6.04
N PHE A 174 -11.87 2.86 7.31
CA PHE A 174 -12.59 1.67 7.75
C PHE A 174 -14.04 1.66 7.28
N GLU A 175 -14.69 2.80 7.38
CA GLU A 175 -16.08 3.04 7.02
C GLU A 175 -16.30 2.75 5.53
N ASN A 176 -15.52 3.40 4.67
CA ASN A 176 -15.62 3.24 3.22
C ASN A 176 -15.30 1.80 2.79
N THR A 177 -14.23 1.21 3.32
CA THR A 177 -13.88 -0.18 3.00
C THR A 177 -14.97 -1.14 3.38
N TYR A 178 -15.61 -0.94 4.55
CA TYR A 178 -16.69 -1.79 5.00
C TYR A 178 -17.91 -1.67 4.09
N ALA A 179 -18.36 -0.45 3.79
CA ALA A 179 -19.50 -0.21 2.92
C ALA A 179 -19.33 -0.84 1.53
N ILE A 180 -18.18 -0.58 0.88
CA ILE A 180 -17.87 -1.14 -0.45
C ILE A 180 -17.86 -2.67 -0.41
N THR A 181 -17.24 -3.27 0.61
CA THR A 181 -17.16 -4.73 0.69
C THR A 181 -18.51 -5.37 1.01
N LYS A 182 -19.31 -4.76 1.89
CA LYS A 182 -20.67 -5.21 2.18
C LYS A 182 -21.52 -5.19 0.90
N PHE A 183 -21.48 -4.12 0.16
CA PHE A 183 -22.19 -3.98 -1.11
C PHE A 183 -21.75 -5.03 -2.13
N ALA A 184 -20.44 -5.11 -2.44
CA ALA A 184 -19.93 -5.99 -3.48
C ALA A 184 -20.06 -7.47 -3.14
N ARG A 185 -19.68 -7.88 -1.93
CA ARG A 185 -19.56 -9.29 -1.56
C ARG A 185 -20.81 -9.86 -0.92
N ARG A 186 -21.50 -9.07 -0.09
CA ARG A 186 -22.69 -9.60 0.60
C ARG A 186 -23.95 -9.50 -0.25
N HIS A 187 -24.13 -8.37 -0.92
CA HIS A 187 -25.36 -8.09 -1.66
C HIS A 187 -25.26 -8.49 -3.13
N ILE A 188 -24.35 -7.90 -3.89
CA ILE A 188 -24.12 -8.31 -5.29
C ILE A 188 -23.60 -9.75 -5.34
N ASN A 189 -22.73 -10.12 -4.39
CA ASN A 189 -22.12 -11.42 -4.32
C ASN A 189 -21.20 -11.71 -5.53
N THR A 190 -20.47 -10.67 -5.96
CA THR A 190 -19.52 -10.80 -7.05
C THR A 190 -18.18 -11.34 -6.57
N ALA A 191 -17.57 -12.24 -7.37
CA ALA A 191 -16.18 -12.63 -7.22
C ALA A 191 -15.21 -11.69 -8.00
N ALA A 192 -15.74 -10.86 -8.90
CA ALA A 192 -14.96 -9.85 -9.64
C ALA A 192 -14.78 -8.59 -8.77
N PHE A 193 -14.09 -8.75 -7.66
CA PHE A 193 -13.85 -7.70 -6.68
C PHE A 193 -12.39 -7.69 -6.24
N THR A 194 -11.78 -6.54 -6.31
CA THR A 194 -10.43 -6.32 -5.77
C THR A 194 -10.31 -4.94 -5.12
N PHE A 195 -9.65 -4.88 -3.98
CA PHE A 195 -9.35 -3.63 -3.30
C PHE A 195 -7.85 -3.49 -2.97
N HIS A 196 -7.02 -3.91 -3.90
CA HIS A 196 -5.58 -3.72 -3.86
C HIS A 196 -5.05 -3.50 -5.27
N ASP A 197 -3.79 -3.10 -5.36
CA ASP A 197 -3.02 -3.01 -6.60
C ASP A 197 -2.70 -4.39 -7.24
N THR A 198 -3.21 -5.45 -6.68
CA THR A 198 -3.22 -6.78 -7.29
C THR A 198 -4.55 -7.03 -7.99
N PRO A 199 -4.58 -7.84 -9.03
CA PRO A 199 -5.82 -8.08 -9.78
C PRO A 199 -6.83 -8.96 -9.05
N SER A 200 -6.39 -9.64 -7.99
CA SER A 200 -7.22 -10.49 -7.15
C SER A 200 -6.97 -10.19 -5.66
N ASP A 201 -7.96 -10.52 -4.82
CA ASP A 201 -7.88 -10.30 -3.36
C ASP A 201 -7.05 -11.41 -2.69
N VAL A 202 -5.74 -11.32 -2.80
CA VAL A 202 -4.79 -12.29 -2.23
C VAL A 202 -3.84 -11.62 -1.24
N THR A 203 -3.15 -12.43 -0.45
CA THR A 203 -2.12 -11.90 0.43
C THR A 203 -0.90 -11.45 -0.37
N SER A 204 -0.38 -10.27 -0.04
CA SER A 204 0.84 -9.75 -0.65
C SER A 204 2.13 -10.40 -0.09
N THR A 205 2.04 -11.18 0.97
CA THR A 205 3.17 -11.82 1.63
C THR A 205 2.80 -13.25 2.03
N PRO A 206 2.67 -14.16 1.05
CA PRO A 206 2.24 -15.54 1.30
C PRO A 206 3.19 -16.29 2.23
N GLY A 207 4.50 -16.10 2.09
CA GLY A 207 5.49 -16.74 2.95
C GLY A 207 5.34 -16.35 4.42
N PHE A 208 5.01 -15.10 4.73
CA PHE A 208 4.74 -14.68 6.12
C PHE A 208 3.53 -15.42 6.67
N ARG A 209 2.43 -15.44 5.92
CA ARG A 209 1.22 -16.16 6.31
C ARG A 209 1.50 -17.62 6.63
N ASP A 210 2.24 -18.27 5.74
CA ASP A 210 2.44 -19.71 5.79
C ASP A 210 3.48 -20.12 6.84
N ALA A 211 4.45 -19.24 7.10
CA ALA A 211 5.35 -19.35 8.25
C ALA A 211 4.69 -19.05 9.61
N GLY A 212 3.48 -18.48 9.60
CA GLY A 212 2.74 -18.15 10.81
C GLY A 212 2.83 -16.71 11.27
N PHE A 213 3.46 -15.82 10.50
CA PHE A 213 3.59 -14.40 10.83
C PHE A 213 2.38 -13.56 10.42
N ASP A 214 2.17 -12.45 11.10
CA ASP A 214 1.36 -11.34 10.59
C ASP A 214 2.21 -10.41 9.72
N ASN A 215 1.58 -9.82 8.70
CA ASN A 215 2.27 -8.88 7.81
C ASN A 215 2.76 -7.61 8.51
N PHE A 216 2.14 -7.23 9.63
CA PHE A 216 2.43 -6.04 10.42
C PHE A 216 2.57 -6.42 11.89
N SER A 217 3.50 -7.30 12.19
CA SER A 217 3.73 -7.81 13.54
C SER A 217 4.43 -6.80 14.44
N ALA A 218 5.30 -5.96 13.90
CA ALA A 218 6.15 -5.04 14.66
C ALA A 218 5.44 -3.76 15.11
N SER A 219 5.94 -3.15 16.16
CA SER A 219 5.80 -1.71 16.44
C SER A 219 6.98 -0.95 15.82
N TYR A 220 6.86 0.37 15.69
CA TYR A 220 7.93 1.16 15.08
C TYR A 220 9.21 1.17 15.91
N ASP A 221 9.11 1.10 17.22
CA ASP A 221 10.26 1.03 18.12
C ASP A 221 11.02 -0.30 18.06
N ASP A 222 10.41 -1.39 17.59
CA ASP A 222 11.11 -2.66 17.38
C ASP A 222 12.25 -2.53 16.36
N TRP A 223 12.08 -1.68 15.34
CA TRP A 223 13.13 -1.44 14.35
C TRP A 223 14.40 -0.86 14.94
N GLY A 224 14.27 -0.03 15.98
CA GLY A 224 15.40 0.58 16.65
C GLY A 224 15.95 -0.23 17.85
N ALA A 225 15.34 -1.37 18.16
CA ALA A 225 15.74 -2.26 19.25
C ALA A 225 16.61 -3.45 18.82
N ALA A 226 16.84 -3.61 17.53
CA ALA A 226 17.69 -4.64 16.94
C ALA A 226 19.18 -4.29 17.06
N ASP A 227 20.04 -5.32 17.05
CA ASP A 227 21.49 -5.17 16.86
C ASP A 227 21.83 -5.14 15.37
N THR A 228 21.06 -5.90 14.56
CA THR A 228 21.15 -5.91 13.10
C THR A 228 19.76 -5.82 12.48
N LEU A 229 19.58 -4.91 11.52
CA LEU A 229 18.34 -4.75 10.76
C LEU A 229 18.58 -5.01 9.28
N MET A 230 17.98 -6.08 8.74
CA MET A 230 17.96 -6.35 7.31
C MET A 230 16.75 -5.67 6.66
N VAL A 231 16.99 -4.90 5.59
CA VAL A 231 15.98 -4.14 4.85
C VAL A 231 15.98 -4.57 3.39
N CYS A 232 14.86 -5.14 2.93
CA CYS A 232 14.76 -5.67 1.57
C CYS A 232 13.74 -4.88 0.72
N GLY A 233 14.19 -4.42 -0.44
CA GLY A 233 13.34 -3.81 -1.47
C GLY A 233 12.64 -2.53 -1.05
N THR A 234 13.24 -1.74 -0.17
CA THR A 234 12.76 -0.39 0.20
C THR A 234 13.88 0.44 0.79
N ASP A 235 13.71 1.75 0.71
CA ASP A 235 14.44 2.69 1.54
C ASP A 235 13.46 3.39 2.50
N PRO A 236 13.54 3.13 3.81
CA PRO A 236 12.71 3.81 4.80
C PRO A 236 12.93 5.32 4.83
N TYR A 237 14.13 5.81 4.52
CA TYR A 237 14.41 7.25 4.46
C TYR A 237 13.52 7.95 3.42
N GLU A 238 13.47 7.45 2.19
CA GLU A 238 12.66 8.05 1.12
C GLU A 238 11.16 7.77 1.29
N THR A 239 10.79 6.59 1.77
CA THR A 239 9.40 6.12 1.72
C THR A 239 8.66 6.21 3.03
N LYS A 240 9.35 6.20 4.18
CA LYS A 240 8.80 6.23 5.55
C LYS A 240 9.71 7.09 6.44
N THR A 241 10.03 8.28 5.99
CA THR A 241 11.03 9.19 6.57
C THR A 241 10.99 9.22 8.09
N ILE A 242 9.81 9.29 8.71
CA ILE A 242 9.68 9.37 10.18
C ILE A 242 10.06 8.07 10.88
N ILE A 243 9.78 6.90 10.30
CA ILE A 243 10.30 5.64 10.87
C ILE A 243 11.83 5.64 10.84
N TYR A 244 12.40 6.12 9.74
CA TYR A 244 13.85 6.22 9.61
C TYR A 244 14.46 7.21 10.60
N THR A 245 13.96 8.45 10.64
CA THR A 245 14.54 9.53 11.47
C THR A 245 14.31 9.32 12.96
N GLN A 246 13.16 8.76 13.34
CA GLN A 246 12.80 8.58 14.76
C GLN A 246 13.28 7.28 15.39
N TYR A 247 13.45 6.22 14.59
CA TYR A 247 13.71 4.88 15.13
C TYR A 247 14.98 4.24 14.55
N ILE A 248 15.17 4.24 13.22
CA ILE A 248 16.29 3.52 12.57
C ILE A 248 17.59 4.32 12.67
N LYS A 249 17.60 5.58 12.24
CA LYS A 249 18.80 6.42 12.26
C LYS A 249 19.41 6.56 13.68
N PRO A 250 18.62 6.90 14.71
CA PRO A 250 19.16 6.97 16.07
C PRO A 250 19.71 5.62 16.57
N ALA A 251 19.16 4.50 16.13
CA ALA A 251 19.69 3.18 16.48
C ALA A 251 21.04 2.91 15.77
N MET A 252 21.19 3.28 14.50
CA MET A 252 22.49 3.22 13.80
C MET A 252 23.55 4.11 14.48
N ASP A 253 23.14 5.27 14.97
CA ASP A 253 24.05 6.17 15.72
C ASP A 253 24.51 5.55 17.05
N ARG A 254 23.73 4.62 17.63
CA ARG A 254 24.09 3.83 18.82
C ARG A 254 24.80 2.51 18.51
N GLY A 255 25.07 2.19 17.24
CA GLY A 255 25.83 1.02 16.83
C GLY A 255 25.04 -0.09 16.14
N MET A 256 23.72 0.03 15.98
CA MET A 256 22.94 -0.93 15.19
C MET A 256 23.51 -1.01 13.76
N LYS A 257 23.70 -2.22 13.27
CA LYS A 257 24.13 -2.47 11.90
C LYS A 257 22.91 -2.68 10.99
N THR A 258 23.07 -2.33 9.72
CA THR A 258 21.99 -2.52 8.73
C THR A 258 22.53 -3.26 7.51
N ILE A 259 21.68 -4.09 6.90
CA ILE A 259 21.93 -4.77 5.64
C ILE A 259 20.82 -4.35 4.68
N PHE A 260 21.17 -3.72 3.57
CA PHE A 260 20.20 -3.32 2.55
C PHE A 260 20.36 -4.17 1.29
N LEU A 261 19.25 -4.80 0.85
CA LEU A 261 19.14 -5.43 -0.47
C LEU A 261 18.39 -4.47 -1.39
N ASN A 262 19.13 -3.81 -2.30
CA ASN A 262 18.56 -2.79 -3.19
C ASN A 262 19.52 -2.54 -4.37
N PRO A 263 19.05 -2.51 -5.63
CA PRO A 263 19.92 -2.21 -6.79
C PRO A 263 20.38 -0.74 -6.86
N ARG A 264 19.85 0.12 -5.99
CA ARG A 264 20.15 1.57 -5.96
C ARG A 264 20.64 1.99 -4.58
N GLU A 265 21.72 2.72 -4.52
CA GLU A 265 22.18 3.37 -3.30
C GLU A 265 21.44 4.70 -3.10
N THR A 266 20.77 4.83 -1.97
CA THR A 266 20.03 6.01 -1.58
C THR A 266 20.76 6.76 -0.47
N ALA A 267 20.30 7.97 -0.11
CA ALA A 267 20.85 8.70 1.02
C ALA A 267 20.80 7.90 2.33
N GLY A 268 19.71 7.15 2.53
CA GLY A 268 19.56 6.28 3.71
C GLY A 268 20.57 5.14 3.73
N ILE A 269 20.84 4.53 2.58
CA ILE A 269 21.83 3.45 2.42
C ILE A 269 23.25 3.99 2.56
N ALA A 270 23.58 5.14 1.95
CA ALA A 270 24.90 5.75 2.11
C ALA A 270 25.21 6.09 3.57
N TYR A 271 24.21 6.62 4.30
CA TYR A 271 24.34 6.83 5.74
C TYR A 271 24.58 5.52 6.50
N ALA A 272 23.83 4.47 6.19
CA ALA A 272 24.01 3.15 6.77
C ALA A 272 25.45 2.60 6.55
N LYS A 273 25.97 2.72 5.34
CA LYS A 273 27.37 2.35 5.01
C LYS A 273 28.38 3.13 5.86
N SER A 274 28.17 4.43 6.07
CA SER A 274 29.05 5.25 6.93
C SER A 274 29.03 4.80 8.41
N LYS A 275 28.01 4.04 8.83
CA LYS A 275 27.88 3.43 10.15
C LYS A 275 28.32 1.96 10.18
N GLY A 276 28.96 1.47 9.13
CA GLY A 276 29.42 0.09 9.00
C GLY A 276 28.31 -0.89 8.63
N GLY A 277 27.26 -0.41 7.99
CA GLY A 277 26.23 -1.23 7.35
C GLY A 277 26.68 -1.80 6.02
N LEU A 278 25.98 -2.82 5.54
CA LEU A 278 26.23 -3.52 4.28
C LEU A 278 25.16 -3.15 3.25
N HIS A 279 25.58 -2.85 2.03
CA HIS A 279 24.70 -2.69 0.88
C HIS A 279 24.97 -3.81 -0.13
N ILE A 280 24.01 -4.68 -0.33
CA ILE A 280 24.01 -5.75 -1.33
C ILE A 280 23.24 -5.22 -2.55
N GLN A 281 24.00 -4.82 -3.57
CA GLN A 281 23.48 -4.18 -4.78
C GLN A 281 23.22 -5.24 -5.86
N LEU A 282 22.21 -6.09 -5.62
CA LEU A 282 21.89 -7.25 -6.46
C LEU A 282 21.15 -6.85 -7.74
N ASP A 283 21.20 -7.72 -8.75
CA ASP A 283 20.36 -7.61 -9.94
C ASP A 283 18.87 -7.83 -9.59
N PRO A 284 17.94 -7.13 -10.24
CA PRO A 284 16.51 -7.28 -9.97
C PRO A 284 16.03 -8.73 -10.06
N GLY A 285 15.29 -9.18 -9.04
CA GLY A 285 14.68 -10.50 -9.00
C GLY A 285 15.54 -11.64 -8.42
N THR A 286 16.78 -11.36 -8.00
CA THR A 286 17.73 -12.39 -7.52
C THR A 286 17.79 -12.52 -6.01
N ASP A 287 16.79 -12.04 -5.30
CA ASP A 287 16.75 -12.07 -3.83
C ASP A 287 16.77 -13.50 -3.25
N VAL A 288 16.08 -14.47 -3.87
CA VAL A 288 15.96 -15.85 -3.36
C VAL A 288 17.31 -16.56 -3.28
N PRO A 289 18.15 -16.61 -4.33
CA PRO A 289 19.48 -17.19 -4.24
C PRO A 289 20.33 -16.55 -3.14
N VAL A 290 20.32 -15.22 -3.03
CA VAL A 290 21.11 -14.49 -2.01
C VAL A 290 20.66 -14.86 -0.60
N LEU A 291 19.35 -14.83 -0.32
CA LEU A 291 18.81 -15.18 0.99
C LEU A 291 19.00 -16.66 1.34
N GLY A 292 18.86 -17.55 0.35
CA GLY A 292 19.11 -18.98 0.49
C GLY A 292 20.57 -19.28 0.83
N ALA A 293 21.51 -18.56 0.20
CA ALA A 293 22.95 -18.69 0.46
C ALA A 293 23.33 -18.11 1.83
N ILE A 294 22.78 -16.98 2.25
CA ILE A 294 23.00 -16.44 3.61
C ILE A 294 22.51 -17.46 4.66
N ALA A 295 21.33 -18.05 4.45
CA ALA A 295 20.80 -19.09 5.33
C ALA A 295 21.71 -20.32 5.37
N ARG A 296 22.24 -20.74 4.22
CA ARG A 296 23.20 -21.85 4.10
C ARG A 296 24.47 -21.59 4.92
N VAL A 297 25.10 -20.42 4.76
CA VAL A 297 26.29 -20.05 5.53
C VAL A 297 26.03 -20.08 7.04
N ILE A 298 24.87 -19.53 7.48
CA ILE A 298 24.51 -19.57 8.91
C ILE A 298 24.43 -21.01 9.41
N MET A 299 23.78 -21.92 8.69
CA MET A 299 23.62 -23.32 9.05
C MET A 299 24.91 -24.13 8.95
N GLU A 300 25.79 -23.83 7.99
CA GLU A 300 27.12 -24.45 7.88
C GLU A 300 28.04 -24.08 9.03
N LYS A 301 27.91 -22.86 9.54
CA LYS A 301 28.70 -22.36 10.66
C LYS A 301 28.09 -22.68 12.04
N GLY A 302 26.90 -23.28 12.10
CA GLY A 302 26.18 -23.55 13.34
C GLY A 302 25.77 -22.26 14.09
N TRP A 303 25.47 -21.20 13.36
CA TRP A 303 25.07 -19.91 13.93
C TRP A 303 23.54 -19.75 14.05
N GLU A 304 22.75 -20.74 13.68
CA GLU A 304 21.30 -20.74 13.88
C GLU A 304 20.91 -20.67 15.36
N ASP A 305 19.75 -20.10 15.66
CA ASP A 305 19.20 -20.06 17.02
C ASP A 305 18.52 -21.39 17.37
N GLY A 306 19.33 -22.38 17.81
CA GLY A 306 18.85 -23.73 18.12
C GLY A 306 17.78 -23.78 19.19
N GLU A 307 17.88 -22.94 20.24
CA GLU A 307 16.87 -22.88 21.32
C GLU A 307 15.52 -22.37 20.79
N TRP A 308 15.57 -21.38 19.91
CA TRP A 308 14.38 -20.86 19.25
C TRP A 308 13.75 -21.91 18.35
N ILE A 309 14.57 -22.59 17.55
CA ILE A 309 14.12 -23.61 16.60
C ILE A 309 13.45 -24.77 17.33
N GLU A 310 14.05 -25.30 18.38
CA GLU A 310 13.47 -26.38 19.19
C GLU A 310 12.12 -25.98 19.78
N LYS A 311 12.03 -24.80 20.32
CA LYS A 311 10.83 -24.33 21.00
C LYS A 311 9.72 -23.91 20.05
N TRP A 312 10.04 -23.19 18.97
CA TRP A 312 9.06 -22.48 18.16
C TRP A 312 8.89 -22.94 16.72
N VAL A 313 9.67 -23.90 16.23
CA VAL A 313 9.54 -24.45 14.87
C VAL A 313 8.80 -25.79 14.91
N ASN A 314 7.86 -25.98 13.98
CA ASN A 314 7.16 -27.24 13.80
C ASN A 314 8.07 -28.31 13.21
N ASN A 315 8.03 -29.54 13.77
CA ASN A 315 8.72 -30.69 13.24
C ASN A 315 7.95 -31.37 12.10
N LYS A 316 6.71 -30.95 11.87
CA LYS A 316 5.85 -31.35 10.76
C LYS A 316 5.03 -30.15 10.34
N TRP A 317 4.86 -30.01 9.04
CA TRP A 317 4.06 -28.93 8.50
C TRP A 317 2.66 -28.87 9.09
N GLU A 318 2.26 -27.68 9.51
CA GLU A 318 0.91 -27.38 9.96
C GLU A 318 0.28 -26.25 9.14
N SER A 319 -0.96 -26.45 8.71
CA SER A 319 -1.72 -25.36 8.08
C SER A 319 -1.86 -24.18 9.02
N SER A 320 -1.49 -23.00 8.59
CA SER A 320 -1.89 -21.79 9.30
C SER A 320 -3.39 -21.54 9.07
N ALA A 321 -4.04 -20.90 10.04
CA ALA A 321 -5.42 -20.45 9.88
C ALA A 321 -5.46 -19.35 8.81
N GLY A 322 -5.60 -19.73 7.55
CA GLY A 322 -5.60 -18.79 6.46
C GLY A 322 -6.05 -19.38 5.15
N PHE A 323 -6.13 -18.50 4.21
CA PHE A 323 -6.49 -18.81 2.85
C PHE A 323 -5.40 -19.66 2.17
N GLY A 324 -5.78 -20.67 1.48
CA GLY A 324 -4.94 -21.27 0.46
C GLY A 324 -4.06 -22.44 0.88
N GLN A 325 -4.27 -23.07 2.02
CA GLN A 325 -3.34 -24.05 2.55
C GLN A 325 -3.84 -25.50 2.42
N GLY A 326 -3.80 -26.04 1.22
CA GLY A 326 -4.13 -27.45 0.99
C GLY A 326 -5.55 -27.82 1.37
N THR A 327 -6.41 -26.85 1.69
CA THR A 327 -7.82 -27.10 1.97
C THR A 327 -8.60 -27.24 0.66
N ARG A 328 -9.79 -27.81 0.76
CA ARG A 328 -10.73 -27.96 -0.36
C ARG A 328 -10.95 -26.66 -1.18
N ASN A 329 -10.61 -25.52 -0.62
CA ASN A 329 -10.86 -24.20 -1.15
C ASN A 329 -9.61 -23.48 -1.65
N THR A 330 -8.48 -24.14 -1.54
CA THR A 330 -7.23 -23.68 -2.14
C THR A 330 -7.41 -23.71 -3.64
N PRO A 331 -7.00 -22.65 -4.38
CA PRO A 331 -6.88 -22.73 -5.81
C PRO A 331 -6.10 -23.98 -6.16
N TRP A 332 -6.50 -24.66 -7.22
CA TRP A 332 -5.93 -25.97 -7.59
C TRP A 332 -4.40 -25.87 -7.86
N GLN A 333 -3.85 -24.69 -8.27
CA GLN A 333 -2.40 -24.47 -8.36
C GLN A 333 -1.67 -24.77 -7.05
N TRP A 334 -2.26 -24.39 -5.95
CA TRP A 334 -1.71 -24.64 -4.63
C TRP A 334 -1.77 -26.11 -4.22
N ARG A 335 -2.81 -26.81 -4.66
CA ARG A 335 -2.95 -28.25 -4.34
C ARG A 335 -1.89 -29.10 -5.01
N THR A 336 -1.49 -28.75 -6.22
CA THR A 336 -0.52 -29.55 -6.99
C THR A 336 0.92 -29.30 -6.56
N THR A 337 1.24 -28.07 -6.13
CA THR A 337 2.63 -27.70 -5.84
C THR A 337 2.93 -27.46 -4.37
N TRP A 338 1.89 -27.20 -3.57
CA TRP A 338 2.06 -26.81 -2.17
C TRP A 338 2.81 -27.85 -1.32
N GLY A 339 2.57 -29.12 -1.54
CA GLY A 339 3.25 -30.22 -0.85
C GLY A 339 4.77 -30.21 -1.06
N LYS A 340 5.25 -29.71 -2.19
CA LYS A 340 6.68 -29.60 -2.48
C LYS A 340 7.41 -28.55 -1.63
N PHE A 341 6.69 -27.59 -1.06
CA PHE A 341 7.26 -26.48 -0.26
C PHE A 341 7.16 -26.70 1.24
N GLN A 342 6.45 -27.74 1.66
CA GLN A 342 6.34 -28.12 3.06
C GLN A 342 7.63 -28.77 3.54
N THR A 343 7.94 -28.60 4.82
CA THR A 343 9.08 -29.27 5.44
C THR A 343 8.63 -30.07 6.66
N ASP A 344 9.40 -31.10 7.00
CA ASP A 344 9.33 -31.81 8.26
C ASP A 344 10.27 -31.20 9.31
N GLY A 345 10.28 -29.88 9.42
CA GLY A 345 11.04 -29.13 10.39
C GLY A 345 12.41 -28.66 9.92
N PHE A 346 13.26 -28.31 10.86
CA PHE A 346 14.56 -27.67 10.58
C PHE A 346 15.53 -28.56 9.81
N GLU A 347 15.67 -29.83 10.18
CA GLU A 347 16.63 -30.72 9.54
C GLU A 347 16.25 -31.01 8.10
N ASP A 348 14.97 -31.16 7.78
CA ASP A 348 14.50 -31.30 6.40
C ASP A 348 14.76 -30.02 5.59
N TYR A 349 14.52 -28.85 6.17
CA TYR A 349 14.86 -27.59 5.52
C TYR A 349 16.36 -27.45 5.25
N LYS A 350 17.20 -27.76 6.23
CA LYS A 350 18.68 -27.71 6.12
C LYS A 350 19.17 -28.62 5.02
N LYS A 351 18.74 -29.90 5.03
CA LYS A 351 19.07 -30.87 3.99
C LYS A 351 18.64 -30.39 2.60
N TRP A 352 17.42 -29.85 2.49
CA TRP A 352 16.92 -29.34 1.23
C TRP A 352 17.72 -28.12 0.75
N ASN A 353 17.99 -27.16 1.60
CA ASN A 353 18.76 -25.96 1.26
C ASN A 353 20.16 -26.33 0.74
N PHE A 354 20.85 -27.27 1.41
CA PHE A 354 22.19 -27.71 1.01
C PHE A 354 22.22 -28.46 -0.32
N ALA A 355 21.11 -29.02 -0.73
CA ALA A 355 20.96 -29.69 -2.01
C ALA A 355 20.71 -28.76 -3.20
N GLN A 356 20.41 -27.48 -2.94
CA GLN A 356 20.15 -26.49 -4.00
C GLN A 356 21.48 -25.89 -4.47
N ALA A 357 21.83 -26.05 -5.73
CA ALA A 357 23.08 -25.53 -6.30
C ALA A 357 23.10 -23.98 -6.30
N GLU A 358 21.97 -23.36 -6.52
CA GLU A 358 21.78 -21.90 -6.53
C GLU A 358 21.93 -21.24 -5.16
N TYR A 359 21.96 -22.01 -4.07
CA TYR A 359 22.21 -21.52 -2.71
C TYR A 359 23.66 -21.75 -2.23
N ASP A 360 24.50 -22.31 -3.09
CA ASP A 360 25.92 -22.21 -2.91
C ASP A 360 26.36 -20.74 -2.98
N PRO A 361 27.14 -20.21 -2.00
CA PRO A 361 27.47 -18.78 -1.96
C PRO A 361 28.08 -18.23 -3.22
N GLU A 362 29.01 -18.95 -3.85
CA GLU A 362 29.65 -18.55 -5.11
C GLU A 362 28.64 -18.49 -6.26
N THR A 363 27.77 -19.49 -6.31
CA THR A 363 26.72 -19.56 -7.35
C THR A 363 25.68 -18.48 -7.17
N ALA A 364 25.23 -18.25 -5.94
CA ALA A 364 24.28 -17.19 -5.62
C ALA A 364 24.85 -15.80 -5.94
N ALA A 365 26.11 -15.56 -5.60
CA ALA A 365 26.80 -14.31 -5.90
C ALA A 365 26.90 -14.07 -7.41
N ARG A 366 27.20 -15.09 -8.20
CA ARG A 366 27.22 -15.02 -9.66
C ARG A 366 25.85 -14.75 -10.26
N ILE A 367 24.79 -15.42 -9.76
CA ILE A 367 23.40 -15.17 -10.21
C ILE A 367 22.99 -13.73 -9.93
N ALA A 368 23.32 -13.24 -8.75
CA ALA A 368 22.90 -11.90 -8.30
C ALA A 368 23.86 -10.78 -8.77
N ASN A 369 25.00 -11.16 -9.39
CA ASN A 369 26.03 -10.24 -9.83
C ASN A 369 26.54 -9.35 -8.69
N ILE A 370 26.98 -9.99 -7.59
CA ILE A 370 27.51 -9.36 -6.38
C ILE A 370 28.80 -10.03 -5.92
N PRO A 371 29.65 -9.37 -5.12
CA PRO A 371 30.78 -10.03 -4.46
C PRO A 371 30.29 -11.09 -3.46
N VAL A 372 30.89 -12.27 -3.49
CA VAL A 372 30.51 -13.39 -2.60
C VAL A 372 30.75 -13.08 -1.13
N GLU A 373 31.75 -12.27 -0.82
CA GLU A 373 32.08 -11.80 0.52
C GLU A 373 30.89 -11.12 1.20
N GLN A 374 30.02 -10.46 0.44
CA GLN A 374 28.82 -9.82 0.96
C GLN A 374 27.82 -10.82 1.53
N ILE A 375 27.75 -12.03 1.00
CA ILE A 375 26.91 -13.13 1.52
C ILE A 375 27.43 -13.59 2.89
N TYR A 376 28.75 -13.81 3.00
CA TYR A 376 29.39 -14.20 4.24
C TYR A 376 29.26 -13.09 5.30
N GLN A 377 29.52 -11.84 4.91
CA GLN A 377 29.38 -10.69 5.81
C GLN A 377 27.96 -10.53 6.32
N ALA A 378 26.93 -10.70 5.45
CA ALA A 378 25.54 -10.64 5.87
C ALA A 378 25.21 -11.76 6.87
N ALA A 379 25.67 -12.98 6.65
CA ALA A 379 25.48 -14.10 7.58
C ALA A 379 26.12 -13.82 8.95
N GLU A 380 27.34 -13.28 8.97
CA GLU A 380 28.02 -12.87 10.21
C GLU A 380 27.26 -11.81 10.96
N MET A 381 26.83 -10.76 10.29
CA MET A 381 26.09 -9.64 10.89
C MET A 381 24.74 -10.09 11.48
N LEU A 382 24.08 -11.08 10.85
CA LEU A 382 22.77 -11.56 11.27
C LEU A 382 22.81 -12.57 12.41
N ALA A 383 23.84 -13.46 12.44
CA ALA A 383 23.73 -14.65 13.27
C ALA A 383 25.00 -15.03 14.06
N LYS A 384 26.18 -14.53 13.71
CA LYS A 384 27.43 -14.92 14.37
C LYS A 384 27.44 -14.47 15.82
N PRO A 385 27.54 -15.39 16.80
CA PRO A 385 27.63 -15.02 18.21
C PRO A 385 28.87 -14.18 18.51
N GLN A 386 28.69 -13.14 19.31
CA GLN A 386 29.78 -12.31 19.84
C GLN A 386 29.78 -12.38 21.36
N GLY A 387 30.90 -12.85 21.95
CA GLY A 387 30.99 -13.07 23.38
C GLY A 387 29.90 -14.01 23.95
N GLY A 388 29.54 -15.03 23.17
CA GLY A 388 28.49 -16.00 23.53
C GLY A 388 27.05 -15.50 23.36
N LYS A 389 26.84 -14.24 22.91
CA LYS A 389 25.50 -13.69 22.67
C LYS A 389 25.24 -13.58 21.18
N ARG A 390 24.06 -14.02 20.73
CA ARG A 390 23.58 -13.83 19.37
C ARG A 390 23.11 -12.40 19.16
N PRO A 391 23.32 -11.82 17.97
CA PRO A 391 22.74 -10.53 17.63
C PRO A 391 21.21 -10.65 17.59
N LYS A 392 20.51 -9.59 18.02
CA LYS A 392 19.07 -9.43 17.79
C LYS A 392 18.86 -8.95 16.37
N SER A 393 18.38 -9.84 15.51
CA SER A 393 18.19 -9.55 14.11
C SER A 393 16.72 -9.35 13.75
N SER A 394 16.41 -8.22 13.15
CA SER A 394 15.08 -7.88 12.62
C SER A 394 15.09 -7.81 11.09
N PHE A 395 13.95 -8.13 10.49
CA PHE A 395 13.79 -8.24 9.04
C PHE A 395 12.61 -7.39 8.58
N GLY A 396 12.89 -6.36 7.81
CA GLY A 396 11.91 -5.44 7.28
C GLY A 396 11.83 -5.50 5.76
N ILE A 397 10.65 -5.71 5.21
CA ILE A 397 10.44 -5.81 3.76
C ILE A 397 9.44 -4.80 3.25
N GLU A 398 9.56 -4.46 1.94
CA GLU A 398 8.48 -3.76 1.24
C GLU A 398 8.47 -4.08 -0.27
N LYS A 399 7.72 -3.31 -1.05
CA LYS A 399 7.25 -3.65 -2.39
C LYS A 399 8.34 -3.97 -3.42
N GLY A 400 9.51 -3.37 -3.33
CA GLY A 400 10.66 -3.72 -4.20
C GLY A 400 11.06 -5.18 -4.08
N PHE A 401 10.88 -5.75 -2.91
CA PHE A 401 11.21 -7.13 -2.60
C PHE A 401 10.10 -8.11 -3.02
N TYR A 402 8.90 -7.97 -2.43
CA TYR A 402 7.85 -8.96 -2.66
C TYR A 402 7.03 -8.75 -3.95
N TRP A 403 7.38 -7.77 -4.76
CA TRP A 403 6.84 -7.56 -6.10
C TRP A 403 7.84 -7.87 -7.22
N SER A 404 8.91 -8.58 -6.92
CA SER A 404 9.78 -9.19 -7.94
C SER A 404 9.53 -10.70 -8.07
N ASN A 405 9.58 -11.43 -6.97
CA ASN A 405 9.23 -12.86 -6.85
C ASN A 405 8.46 -13.06 -5.55
N ASN A 406 7.15 -12.90 -5.57
CA ASN A 406 6.36 -12.75 -4.36
C ASN A 406 6.48 -13.93 -3.40
N THR A 407 6.12 -15.13 -3.86
CA THR A 407 6.12 -16.35 -3.01
C THR A 407 7.54 -16.75 -2.63
N GLY A 408 8.46 -16.80 -3.58
CA GLY A 408 9.85 -17.18 -3.32
C GLY A 408 10.52 -16.25 -2.31
N ASN A 409 10.47 -14.94 -2.54
CA ASN A 409 11.12 -13.96 -1.66
C ASN A 409 10.54 -13.96 -0.25
N THR A 410 9.21 -14.04 -0.12
CA THR A 410 8.58 -14.03 1.22
C THR A 410 8.78 -15.33 1.98
N ASN A 411 8.92 -16.45 1.31
CA ASN A 411 9.33 -17.73 1.94
C ASN A 411 10.79 -17.69 2.38
N ALA A 412 11.70 -17.22 1.51
CA ALA A 412 13.13 -17.18 1.79
C ALA A 412 13.45 -16.29 3.00
N ILE A 413 12.89 -15.07 3.05
CA ILE A 413 13.11 -14.17 4.18
C ILE A 413 12.47 -14.69 5.47
N SER A 414 11.32 -15.39 5.39
CA SER A 414 10.69 -16.00 6.56
C SER A 414 11.56 -17.12 7.13
N ALA A 415 12.13 -17.98 6.27
CA ALA A 415 13.02 -19.04 6.70
C ALA A 415 14.31 -18.48 7.32
N LEU A 416 14.95 -17.50 6.67
CA LEU A 416 16.14 -16.84 7.20
C LEU A 416 15.87 -16.20 8.57
N ALA A 417 14.74 -15.52 8.73
CA ALA A 417 14.36 -14.90 9.99
C ALA A 417 14.15 -15.94 11.10
N ILE A 418 13.49 -17.06 10.79
CA ILE A 418 13.22 -18.14 11.74
C ILE A 418 14.55 -18.75 12.26
N ILE A 419 15.49 -19.04 11.37
CA ILE A 419 16.78 -19.60 11.79
C ILE A 419 17.65 -18.61 12.57
N CYS A 420 17.42 -17.31 12.43
CA CYS A 420 18.01 -16.25 13.26
C CYS A 420 17.23 -16.02 14.56
N GLY A 421 16.19 -16.77 14.86
CA GLY A 421 15.38 -16.63 16.07
C GLY A 421 14.47 -15.39 16.07
N ALA A 422 14.15 -14.83 14.90
CA ALA A 422 13.25 -13.68 14.80
C ALA A 422 11.78 -14.10 14.70
N GLY A 423 10.90 -13.21 15.17
CA GLY A 423 9.47 -13.39 14.95
C GLY A 423 8.54 -13.12 16.13
N GLY A 424 9.04 -12.76 17.31
CA GLY A 424 8.13 -12.53 18.46
C GLY A 424 8.83 -12.02 19.70
N ARG A 425 9.98 -11.37 19.55
CA ARG A 425 10.76 -10.79 20.65
C ARG A 425 11.11 -9.34 20.33
N PRO A 426 11.30 -8.47 21.35
CA PRO A 426 11.74 -7.09 21.11
C PRO A 426 13.05 -7.03 20.30
N GLY A 427 13.06 -6.28 19.20
CA GLY A 427 14.21 -6.17 18.32
C GLY A 427 14.54 -7.43 17.49
N GLN A 428 13.69 -8.45 17.53
CA GLN A 428 13.80 -9.68 16.74
C GLN A 428 12.47 -9.97 16.05
N VAL A 429 12.10 -9.10 15.11
CA VAL A 429 10.81 -9.14 14.42
C VAL A 429 10.97 -9.33 12.92
N VAL A 430 9.94 -9.91 12.32
CA VAL A 430 9.75 -10.00 10.88
C VAL A 430 8.47 -9.27 10.52
N SER A 431 8.54 -8.23 9.70
CA SER A 431 7.36 -7.43 9.37
C SER A 431 7.54 -6.61 8.09
N ARG A 432 6.43 -6.17 7.53
CA ARG A 432 6.46 -5.13 6.51
C ARG A 432 6.67 -3.76 7.14
N PHE A 433 7.47 -2.94 6.49
CA PHE A 433 7.45 -1.49 6.76
C PHE A 433 6.11 -0.87 6.32
N GLY A 434 5.48 -1.45 5.31
CA GLY A 434 4.24 -1.01 4.73
C GLY A 434 4.38 0.13 3.73
N GLY A 435 3.50 0.18 2.75
CA GLY A 435 3.48 1.22 1.71
C GLY A 435 2.47 2.32 2.01
N HIS A 436 1.24 1.95 2.33
CA HIS A 436 0.12 2.85 2.59
C HIS A 436 -0.68 2.38 3.80
N GLN A 437 -1.39 3.32 4.41
CA GLN A 437 -2.27 3.03 5.54
C GLN A 437 -3.36 2.05 5.13
N ARG A 438 -3.91 1.32 6.10
CA ARG A 438 -4.89 0.27 5.84
C ARG A 438 -6.26 0.71 6.26
N GLY A 439 -7.14 0.88 5.28
CA GLY A 439 -8.57 0.87 5.51
C GLY A 439 -9.01 -0.55 5.88
N GLY A 440 -10.02 -0.64 6.67
CA GLY A 440 -10.75 -1.84 6.99
C GLY A 440 -10.01 -2.95 7.71
N THR A 441 -10.78 -3.76 8.32
CA THR A 441 -10.43 -4.94 9.09
C THR A 441 -10.62 -6.20 8.27
N GLY A 442 -9.92 -6.27 7.16
CA GLY A 442 -10.08 -7.39 6.23
C GLY A 442 -11.29 -7.26 5.31
N GLY A 443 -11.60 -6.01 4.94
CA GLY A 443 -12.52 -5.70 3.86
C GLY A 443 -13.97 -6.07 4.16
N GLY A 444 -14.50 -5.67 5.33
CA GLY A 444 -15.91 -5.90 5.66
C GLY A 444 -16.26 -7.36 5.53
N LYS A 445 -15.84 -8.16 6.48
CA LYS A 445 -16.20 -9.58 6.49
C LYS A 445 -17.72 -9.74 6.54
N TYR A 446 -18.23 -10.62 5.72
CA TYR A 446 -19.63 -11.07 5.81
C TYR A 446 -19.95 -11.73 7.16
N PRO A 447 -21.19 -11.76 7.57
CA PRO A 447 -21.65 -12.78 8.49
C PRO A 447 -21.25 -14.16 7.96
N ARG A 448 -20.66 -15.00 8.81
CA ARG A 448 -20.05 -16.30 8.41
C ARG A 448 -20.97 -17.17 7.57
N ASN A 449 -22.27 -17.11 7.79
CA ASN A 449 -23.28 -17.90 7.09
C ASN A 449 -23.71 -17.33 5.73
N LYS A 450 -23.35 -16.08 5.42
CA LYS A 450 -23.72 -15.39 4.16
C LYS A 450 -22.52 -15.04 3.28
N SER A 451 -21.33 -15.51 3.62
CA SER A 451 -20.13 -15.32 2.83
C SER A 451 -20.24 -16.10 1.51
N PRO A 452 -19.84 -15.49 0.35
CA PRO A 452 -19.80 -16.21 -0.93
C PRO A 452 -18.94 -17.48 -0.89
N GLU A 453 -17.97 -17.50 0.01
CA GLU A 453 -17.10 -18.65 0.24
C GLU A 453 -17.84 -19.87 0.79
N LYS A 454 -18.99 -19.67 1.39
CA LYS A 454 -19.82 -20.74 1.98
C LYS A 454 -20.97 -21.19 1.08
N VAL A 455 -21.18 -20.52 -0.03
CA VAL A 455 -22.20 -20.91 -0.99
C VAL A 455 -21.66 -22.10 -1.80
N PRO A 456 -22.37 -23.25 -1.83
CA PRO A 456 -21.95 -24.42 -2.61
C PRO A 456 -21.69 -24.06 -4.08
N GLY A 457 -20.60 -24.60 -4.64
CA GLY A 457 -20.23 -24.39 -6.04
C GLY A 457 -19.57 -23.05 -6.37
N ARG A 458 -19.43 -22.14 -5.42
CA ARG A 458 -18.77 -20.86 -5.65
C ARG A 458 -17.28 -20.90 -5.34
N ARG A 459 -16.50 -20.10 -6.07
CA ARG A 459 -15.08 -19.91 -5.81
C ARG A 459 -14.89 -19.08 -4.55
N ARG A 460 -13.92 -19.48 -3.73
CA ARG A 460 -13.56 -18.75 -2.51
C ARG A 460 -12.56 -17.63 -2.73
N ARG A 461 -11.98 -17.56 -3.91
CA ARG A 461 -10.99 -16.56 -4.31
C ARG A 461 -11.65 -15.55 -5.25
N ALA A 462 -11.30 -14.27 -5.09
CA ALA A 462 -11.65 -13.24 -6.04
C ALA A 462 -11.11 -13.61 -7.44
N LEU A 463 -11.86 -13.27 -8.45
CA LEU A 463 -11.39 -13.35 -9.84
C LEU A 463 -10.30 -12.29 -10.07
N ASP A 464 -9.39 -12.60 -10.98
CA ASP A 464 -8.49 -11.57 -11.53
C ASP A 464 -9.35 -10.60 -12.36
N THR A 465 -9.65 -9.43 -11.78
CA THR A 465 -10.58 -8.47 -12.37
C THR A 465 -10.10 -7.92 -13.72
N ASP A 466 -8.78 -7.83 -13.91
CA ASP A 466 -8.21 -7.29 -15.13
C ASP A 466 -8.35 -8.30 -16.28
N ARG A 467 -7.99 -9.56 -16.03
CA ARG A 467 -8.16 -10.63 -17.01
C ARG A 467 -9.64 -10.93 -17.27
N TRP A 468 -10.48 -10.82 -16.26
CA TRP A 468 -11.94 -10.98 -16.37
C TRP A 468 -12.54 -9.94 -17.29
N LEU A 469 -12.07 -8.69 -17.20
CA LEU A 469 -12.48 -7.59 -18.06
C LEU A 469 -11.99 -7.80 -19.50
N VAL A 470 -10.70 -8.06 -19.69
CA VAL A 470 -10.13 -8.27 -21.04
C VAL A 470 -10.75 -9.46 -21.75
N SER A 471 -11.17 -10.49 -21.02
CA SER A 471 -11.90 -11.64 -21.57
C SER A 471 -13.38 -11.33 -21.89
N GLY A 472 -13.81 -10.07 -21.83
CA GLY A 472 -15.16 -9.64 -22.19
C GLY A 472 -16.27 -10.11 -21.23
N ASN A 473 -15.91 -10.45 -19.96
CA ASN A 473 -16.89 -10.94 -18.98
C ASN A 473 -17.44 -9.85 -18.05
N THR A 474 -16.81 -8.67 -18.02
CA THR A 474 -17.31 -7.51 -17.27
C THR A 474 -18.29 -6.75 -18.15
N ARG A 475 -19.49 -6.49 -17.64
CA ARG A 475 -20.53 -5.66 -18.26
C ARG A 475 -20.74 -4.34 -17.54
N LEU A 476 -20.33 -4.28 -16.28
CA LEU A 476 -20.29 -3.07 -15.48
C LEU A 476 -19.02 -3.06 -14.65
N ALA A 477 -18.19 -2.02 -14.84
CA ALA A 477 -17.00 -1.76 -14.04
C ALA A 477 -17.27 -0.58 -13.11
N HIS A 478 -17.31 -0.82 -11.79
CA HIS A 478 -17.40 0.22 -10.77
C HIS A 478 -16.01 0.44 -10.19
N VAL A 479 -15.41 1.55 -10.57
CA VAL A 479 -14.06 1.96 -10.17
C VAL A 479 -14.17 2.96 -9.03
N ILE A 480 -13.52 2.69 -7.91
CA ILE A 480 -13.66 3.51 -6.70
C ILE A 480 -12.28 3.93 -6.20
N GLY A 481 -11.96 5.22 -6.31
CA GLY A 481 -10.76 5.86 -5.78
C GLY A 481 -9.45 5.20 -6.18
N THR A 482 -9.29 4.81 -7.43
CA THR A 482 -8.07 4.18 -7.93
C THR A 482 -7.75 4.58 -9.36
N THR A 483 -6.47 4.82 -9.64
CA THR A 483 -5.93 5.15 -10.96
C THR A 483 -5.63 3.89 -11.78
N TRP A 484 -6.56 2.99 -11.87
CA TRP A 484 -6.42 1.63 -12.40
C TRP A 484 -5.54 1.53 -13.64
N LEU A 485 -5.89 2.24 -14.72
CA LEU A 485 -5.16 2.15 -16.00
C LEU A 485 -3.74 2.70 -15.96
N GLN A 486 -3.45 3.65 -15.07
CA GLN A 486 -2.13 4.29 -14.99
C GLN A 486 -1.23 3.66 -13.94
N SER A 487 -1.81 3.12 -12.88
CA SER A 487 -1.03 2.53 -11.78
C SER A 487 -0.66 1.07 -12.02
N MET A 488 -1.35 0.38 -12.92
CA MET A 488 -1.08 -1.03 -13.20
C MET A 488 0.06 -1.20 -14.22
N LEU A 489 0.69 -2.37 -14.14
CA LEU A 489 1.74 -2.80 -15.07
C LEU A 489 1.15 -3.09 -16.45
N GLY A 490 1.95 -2.91 -17.50
CA GLY A 490 1.60 -3.35 -18.85
C GLY A 490 0.14 -3.12 -19.16
N SER A 491 -0.37 -1.89 -18.86
CA SER A 491 -1.80 -1.59 -18.90
C SER A 491 -2.36 -1.38 -20.32
N GLN A 492 -1.54 -1.53 -21.34
CA GLN A 492 -1.92 -1.30 -22.74
C GLN A 492 -3.12 -2.16 -23.17
N GLY A 493 -3.11 -3.45 -22.79
CA GLY A 493 -4.22 -4.36 -23.09
C GLY A 493 -5.51 -3.99 -22.36
N LEU A 494 -5.42 -3.49 -21.13
CA LEU A 494 -6.58 -2.96 -20.40
C LEU A 494 -7.13 -1.70 -21.06
N TYR A 495 -6.27 -0.77 -21.43
CA TYR A 495 -6.69 0.47 -22.10
C TYR A 495 -7.40 0.17 -23.43
N LYS A 496 -6.85 -0.76 -24.21
CA LYS A 496 -7.48 -1.24 -25.45
C LYS A 496 -8.86 -1.83 -25.17
N ALA A 497 -8.99 -2.69 -24.16
CA ALA A 497 -10.28 -3.28 -23.80
C ALA A 497 -11.31 -2.23 -23.36
N PHE A 498 -10.91 -1.25 -22.53
CA PHE A 498 -11.80 -0.14 -22.19
C PHE A 498 -12.26 0.64 -23.40
N ARG A 499 -11.37 0.91 -24.36
CA ARG A 499 -11.73 1.60 -25.59
C ARG A 499 -12.73 0.81 -26.43
N GLU A 500 -12.45 -0.46 -26.67
CA GLU A 500 -13.31 -1.34 -27.48
C GLU A 500 -14.68 -1.58 -26.83
N LEU A 501 -14.73 -1.76 -25.52
CA LEU A 501 -15.96 -2.09 -24.80
C LEU A 501 -16.83 -0.85 -24.47
N VAL A 502 -16.24 0.35 -24.42
CA VAL A 502 -16.93 1.57 -23.99
C VAL A 502 -16.99 2.59 -25.12
N THR A 503 -15.86 3.21 -25.53
CA THR A 503 -15.85 4.34 -26.44
C THR A 503 -16.12 3.95 -27.90
N ASP A 504 -15.66 2.79 -28.33
CA ASP A 504 -15.87 2.28 -29.70
C ASP A 504 -17.20 1.49 -29.81
N ASN A 505 -17.95 1.32 -28.71
CA ASN A 505 -19.25 0.65 -28.72
C ASN A 505 -20.32 1.58 -29.38
N PRO A 506 -21.21 1.06 -30.26
CA PRO A 506 -22.18 1.90 -30.94
C PRO A 506 -23.28 2.47 -30.05
N ASN A 507 -23.56 1.86 -28.88
CA ASN A 507 -24.57 2.31 -27.94
C ASN A 507 -24.03 3.43 -27.07
N GLN A 508 -23.97 4.66 -27.61
CA GLN A 508 -23.58 5.86 -26.88
C GLN A 508 -24.81 6.62 -26.39
N VAL A 509 -24.70 7.26 -25.22
CA VAL A 509 -25.78 8.06 -24.65
C VAL A 509 -25.79 9.44 -25.32
N GLU A 510 -26.89 9.78 -26.03
CA GLU A 510 -27.06 11.06 -26.69
C GLU A 510 -28.20 11.90 -26.09
N SER A 511 -29.10 11.27 -25.36
CA SER A 511 -30.30 11.91 -24.76
C SER A 511 -30.06 12.31 -23.29
N TYR A 512 -30.80 13.33 -22.88
CA TYR A 512 -30.95 13.73 -21.46
C TYR A 512 -32.16 13.06 -20.78
N ASP A 513 -32.97 12.30 -21.51
CA ASP A 513 -34.08 11.57 -20.91
C ASP A 513 -33.57 10.39 -20.09
N LYS A 514 -34.02 10.31 -18.85
CA LYS A 514 -33.59 9.27 -17.90
C LYS A 514 -33.84 7.86 -18.41
N GLN A 515 -35.00 7.60 -19.02
CA GLN A 515 -35.34 6.26 -19.49
C GLN A 515 -34.50 5.88 -20.72
N GLU A 516 -34.31 6.80 -21.66
CA GLU A 516 -33.47 6.59 -22.85
C GLU A 516 -32.01 6.33 -22.46
N ILE A 517 -31.49 7.02 -21.44
CA ILE A 517 -30.14 6.77 -20.91
C ILE A 517 -30.06 5.34 -20.37
N ILE A 518 -31.01 4.95 -19.51
CA ILE A 518 -31.08 3.60 -18.92
C ILE A 518 -31.11 2.53 -20.01
N ASP A 519 -31.97 2.70 -21.01
CA ASP A 519 -32.16 1.73 -22.09
C ASP A 519 -30.89 1.63 -22.97
N THR A 520 -30.25 2.74 -23.26
CA THR A 520 -28.98 2.78 -24.02
C THR A 520 -27.86 2.05 -23.27
N LEU A 521 -27.68 2.30 -21.97
CA LEU A 521 -26.64 1.65 -21.18
C LEU A 521 -26.90 0.15 -20.99
N LYS A 522 -28.18 -0.26 -20.84
CA LYS A 522 -28.59 -1.67 -20.84
C LYS A 522 -28.27 -2.34 -22.19
N ALA A 523 -28.62 -1.69 -23.29
CA ALA A 523 -28.31 -2.18 -24.63
C ALA A 523 -26.80 -2.34 -24.86
N ARG A 524 -25.99 -1.40 -24.38
CA ARG A 524 -24.52 -1.52 -24.43
C ARG A 524 -24.04 -2.78 -23.69
N ALA A 525 -24.51 -3.01 -22.47
CA ALA A 525 -24.15 -4.21 -21.71
C ALA A 525 -24.58 -5.50 -22.41
N ASP A 526 -25.77 -5.52 -23.00
CA ASP A 526 -26.34 -6.69 -23.69
C ASP A 526 -25.65 -6.97 -25.02
N SER A 527 -25.16 -5.96 -25.72
CA SER A 527 -24.39 -6.10 -26.96
C SER A 527 -22.91 -6.51 -26.77
N GLY A 528 -22.52 -6.81 -25.55
CA GLY A 528 -21.13 -7.20 -25.27
C GLY A 528 -20.24 -6.07 -24.78
N GLY A 529 -20.72 -4.83 -24.76
CA GLY A 529 -20.01 -3.68 -24.24
C GLY A 529 -20.00 -3.62 -22.70
N MET A 530 -19.47 -2.53 -22.19
CA MET A 530 -19.29 -2.31 -20.75
C MET A 530 -19.75 -0.92 -20.34
N VAL A 531 -20.44 -0.82 -19.21
CA VAL A 531 -20.80 0.42 -18.54
C VAL A 531 -19.76 0.71 -17.45
N VAL A 532 -19.37 1.96 -17.27
CA VAL A 532 -18.35 2.36 -16.32
C VAL A 532 -18.87 3.38 -15.34
N PHE A 533 -18.80 3.06 -14.05
CA PHE A 533 -19.00 4.00 -12.96
C PHE A 533 -17.66 4.35 -12.36
N ASP A 534 -17.36 5.64 -12.19
CA ASP A 534 -16.18 6.15 -11.51
C ASP A 534 -16.61 6.89 -10.25
N GLN A 535 -16.02 6.55 -9.12
CA GLN A 535 -16.27 7.21 -7.84
C GLN A 535 -14.93 7.70 -7.31
N ASP A 536 -14.68 8.99 -7.45
CA ASP A 536 -13.37 9.59 -7.18
C ASP A 536 -13.50 11.02 -6.65
N ILE A 537 -12.38 11.54 -6.18
CA ILE A 537 -12.25 12.94 -5.72
C ILE A 537 -11.84 13.88 -6.85
N TYR A 538 -11.18 13.38 -7.89
CA TYR A 538 -10.63 14.15 -9.00
C TYR A 538 -10.91 13.53 -10.36
N LEU A 539 -11.15 14.37 -11.36
CA LEU A 539 -11.41 14.00 -12.75
C LEU A 539 -10.13 14.00 -13.60
N ARG A 540 -9.03 13.45 -13.12
CA ARG A 540 -7.74 13.52 -13.86
C ARG A 540 -7.28 12.20 -14.48
N GLN A 541 -7.80 11.11 -14.02
CA GLN A 541 -7.39 9.79 -14.49
C GLN A 541 -8.27 9.35 -15.68
N PRO A 542 -7.77 8.51 -16.62
CA PRO A 542 -8.50 8.15 -17.82
C PRO A 542 -9.86 7.48 -17.57
N ILE A 543 -10.02 6.78 -16.46
CA ILE A 543 -11.30 6.13 -16.14
C ILE A 543 -12.42 7.18 -16.08
N GLY A 544 -12.28 8.20 -15.22
CA GLY A 544 -13.29 9.24 -15.06
C GLY A 544 -13.40 10.13 -16.31
N SER A 545 -12.26 10.64 -16.80
CA SER A 545 -12.27 11.64 -17.87
C SER A 545 -12.65 11.09 -19.25
N ILE A 546 -12.30 9.83 -19.57
CA ILE A 546 -12.48 9.26 -20.91
C ILE A 546 -13.59 8.20 -20.92
N PHE A 547 -13.61 7.28 -19.95
CA PHE A 547 -14.41 6.05 -20.05
C PHE A 547 -15.68 6.05 -19.20
N ALA A 548 -15.73 6.82 -18.08
CA ALA A 548 -16.89 6.77 -17.20
C ALA A 548 -18.17 7.27 -17.87
N ASP A 549 -19.23 6.49 -17.71
CA ASP A 549 -20.60 6.89 -18.06
C ASP A 549 -21.21 7.73 -16.94
N ILE A 550 -20.92 7.34 -15.68
CA ILE A 550 -21.38 8.07 -14.49
C ILE A 550 -20.17 8.30 -13.59
N VAL A 551 -20.02 9.54 -13.10
CA VAL A 551 -18.98 9.94 -12.15
C VAL A 551 -19.61 10.42 -10.86
N PHE A 552 -19.26 9.81 -9.74
CA PHE A 552 -19.73 10.17 -8.41
C PHE A 552 -18.65 10.96 -7.66
N PRO A 553 -18.94 12.20 -7.21
CA PRO A 553 -17.99 13.03 -6.48
C PRO A 553 -17.83 12.53 -5.04
N ALA A 554 -16.63 12.09 -4.68
CA ALA A 554 -16.32 11.55 -3.35
C ALA A 554 -15.74 12.59 -2.40
N ALA A 555 -16.17 12.54 -1.12
CA ALA A 555 -15.53 13.25 -0.03
C ALA A 555 -14.29 12.51 0.47
N THR A 556 -13.30 13.23 0.98
CA THR A 556 -12.00 12.69 1.34
C THR A 556 -11.54 13.10 2.76
N TRP A 557 -10.27 12.95 3.03
CA TRP A 557 -9.60 13.31 4.28
C TRP A 557 -9.91 14.75 4.71
N GLY A 558 -10.32 14.90 5.97
CA GLY A 558 -10.71 16.19 6.56
C GLY A 558 -12.17 16.61 6.29
N GLU A 559 -12.81 16.02 5.28
CA GLU A 559 -14.18 16.32 4.86
C GLU A 559 -15.23 15.46 5.59
N GLU A 560 -14.80 14.39 6.26
CA GLU A 560 -15.63 13.49 7.05
C GLU A 560 -14.82 12.89 8.21
N ASN A 561 -15.48 12.37 9.23
CA ASN A 561 -14.88 11.62 10.33
C ASN A 561 -14.60 10.19 9.88
N PHE A 562 -13.35 9.81 9.89
CA PHE A 562 -12.92 8.48 9.42
C PHE A 562 -11.90 7.83 10.33
N MET A 563 -11.90 6.51 10.38
CA MET A 563 -10.87 5.73 11.06
C MET A 563 -9.93 5.02 10.09
N ARG A 564 -8.65 4.90 10.49
CA ARG A 564 -7.61 4.17 9.76
C ARG A 564 -6.58 3.59 10.71
N ALA A 565 -5.89 2.53 10.25
CA ALA A 565 -4.74 1.97 10.97
C ALA A 565 -3.43 2.21 10.20
N ASN A 566 -2.34 2.48 10.93
CA ASN A 566 -1.00 2.62 10.39
C ASN A 566 -0.23 1.27 10.34
N GLY A 567 1.08 1.31 10.05
CA GLY A 567 1.94 0.13 9.89
C GLY A 567 2.22 -0.63 11.19
N GLU A 568 2.05 -0.01 12.33
CA GLU A 568 2.09 -0.67 13.65
C GLU A 568 0.68 -1.00 14.19
N ARG A 569 -0.34 -1.04 13.31
CA ARG A 569 -1.74 -1.33 13.64
C ARG A 569 -2.40 -0.31 14.57
N ARG A 570 -1.85 0.89 14.68
CA ARG A 570 -2.39 1.97 15.51
C ARG A 570 -3.57 2.61 14.82
N ILE A 571 -4.74 2.52 15.46
CA ILE A 571 -6.02 3.02 14.97
C ILE A 571 -6.23 4.41 15.52
N ARG A 572 -6.66 5.34 14.67
CA ARG A 572 -6.95 6.73 15.04
C ARG A 572 -8.16 7.24 14.28
N LEU A 573 -8.85 8.20 14.87
CA LEU A 573 -9.85 8.99 14.20
C LEU A 573 -9.17 10.16 13.48
N TYR A 574 -9.53 10.35 12.23
CA TYR A 574 -9.24 11.52 11.40
C TYR A 574 -10.46 12.40 11.45
N GLN A 575 -10.45 13.43 12.29
CA GLN A 575 -11.61 14.27 12.51
C GLN A 575 -11.92 15.11 11.27
N LYS A 576 -13.21 15.29 10.99
CA LYS A 576 -13.68 16.28 10.04
C LYS A 576 -13.35 17.68 10.54
N PHE A 577 -12.80 18.52 9.67
CA PHE A 577 -12.48 19.90 10.00
C PHE A 577 -12.89 20.90 8.91
N TYR A 578 -13.43 20.44 7.78
CA TYR A 578 -14.03 21.30 6.76
C TYR A 578 -15.10 20.54 5.96
N ASP A 579 -15.91 21.29 5.21
CA ASP A 579 -16.99 20.72 4.43
C ASP A 579 -16.45 20.18 3.08
N ALA A 580 -17.03 19.09 2.63
CA ALA A 580 -16.78 18.60 1.29
C ALA A 580 -17.26 19.65 0.26
N PRO A 581 -16.50 19.91 -0.82
CA PRO A 581 -16.89 20.92 -1.80
C PRO A 581 -18.10 20.49 -2.62
N GLY A 582 -19.00 21.44 -2.87
CA GLY A 582 -20.23 21.19 -3.62
C GLY A 582 -21.11 20.12 -2.98
N ASP A 583 -21.56 19.18 -3.78
CA ASP A 583 -22.43 18.07 -3.37
C ASP A 583 -21.64 16.76 -3.08
N ALA A 584 -20.32 16.80 -3.00
CA ALA A 584 -19.50 15.61 -2.78
C ALA A 584 -19.88 14.88 -1.48
N LYS A 585 -19.95 13.54 -1.52
CA LYS A 585 -20.37 12.68 -0.42
C LYS A 585 -19.33 11.62 -0.12
N PRO A 586 -19.21 11.13 1.14
CA PRO A 586 -18.30 10.04 1.45
C PRO A 586 -18.71 8.74 0.73
N ASP A 587 -17.73 7.91 0.39
CA ASP A 587 -17.97 6.68 -0.36
C ASP A 587 -19.01 5.77 0.31
N TRP A 588 -18.99 5.69 1.65
CA TRP A 588 -20.00 4.88 2.38
C TRP A 588 -21.42 5.35 2.11
N TRP A 589 -21.65 6.67 1.97
CA TRP A 589 -22.96 7.23 1.68
C TRP A 589 -23.39 6.91 0.24
N ILE A 590 -22.50 7.10 -0.73
CA ILE A 590 -22.76 6.81 -2.15
C ILE A 590 -23.16 5.35 -2.32
N ILE A 591 -22.41 4.45 -1.71
CA ILE A 591 -22.65 3.00 -1.73
C ILE A 591 -23.98 2.67 -1.02
N ALA A 592 -24.30 3.33 0.09
CA ALA A 592 -25.57 3.11 0.80
C ALA A 592 -26.77 3.56 -0.04
N GLN A 593 -26.68 4.73 -0.70
CA GLN A 593 -27.73 5.22 -1.57
C GLN A 593 -27.96 4.30 -2.78
N LEU A 594 -26.88 3.85 -3.41
CA LEU A 594 -26.97 2.91 -4.53
C LEU A 594 -27.55 1.56 -4.05
N GLY A 595 -27.10 1.04 -2.93
CA GLY A 595 -27.58 -0.22 -2.34
C GLY A 595 -29.07 -0.18 -2.06
N ARG A 596 -29.59 0.89 -1.46
CA ARG A 596 -31.03 1.08 -1.18
C ARG A 596 -31.85 1.10 -2.47
N ARG A 597 -31.41 1.81 -3.50
CA ARG A 597 -32.09 1.87 -4.83
C ARG A 597 -32.08 0.52 -5.54
N MET A 598 -31.08 -0.29 -5.26
CA MET A 598 -31.04 -1.68 -5.75
C MET A 598 -31.89 -2.66 -4.92
N GLY A 599 -32.56 -2.18 -3.86
CA GLY A 599 -33.37 -3.01 -2.98
C GLY A 599 -32.59 -3.81 -1.94
N PHE A 600 -31.36 -3.43 -1.63
CA PHE A 600 -30.55 -4.09 -0.61
C PHE A 600 -30.84 -3.55 0.79
N ASP A 601 -30.94 -4.45 1.76
CA ASP A 601 -31.16 -4.11 3.16
C ASP A 601 -29.86 -3.76 3.92
N GLY A 602 -30.03 -3.12 5.09
CA GLY A 602 -28.93 -2.90 6.03
C GLY A 602 -27.94 -1.81 5.62
N PHE A 603 -28.40 -0.82 4.86
CA PHE A 603 -27.67 0.40 4.50
C PHE A 603 -28.31 1.65 5.13
N ASP A 604 -28.92 1.50 6.34
CA ASP A 604 -29.68 2.55 7.01
C ASP A 604 -28.80 3.44 7.91
N TRP A 605 -27.52 3.53 7.60
CA TRP A 605 -26.57 4.33 8.35
C TRP A 605 -26.90 5.82 8.24
N LYS A 606 -26.85 6.51 9.37
CA LYS A 606 -27.09 7.95 9.45
C LYS A 606 -25.79 8.74 9.23
N ASP A 607 -24.69 8.24 9.76
CA ASP A 607 -23.39 8.88 9.72
C ASP A 607 -22.25 7.83 9.64
N ALA A 608 -21.02 8.29 9.54
CA ALA A 608 -19.83 7.45 9.49
C ALA A 608 -19.63 6.62 10.77
N ASN A 609 -20.10 7.12 11.94
CA ASN A 609 -20.02 6.36 13.18
C ASN A 609 -20.86 5.09 13.14
N ASP A 610 -22.10 5.16 12.58
CA ASP A 610 -22.95 3.97 12.42
C ASP A 610 -22.26 2.89 11.59
N VAL A 611 -21.58 3.30 10.51
CA VAL A 611 -20.80 2.40 9.66
C VAL A 611 -19.64 1.78 10.44
N ALA A 612 -18.93 2.61 11.19
CA ALA A 612 -17.80 2.18 12.02
C ALA A 612 -18.24 1.19 13.10
N GLU A 613 -19.34 1.46 13.77
CA GLU A 613 -19.88 0.57 14.80
C GLU A 613 -20.36 -0.76 14.25
N GLU A 614 -21.03 -0.76 13.11
CA GLU A 614 -21.41 -2.00 12.44
C GLU A 614 -20.17 -2.80 12.04
N SER A 615 -19.20 -2.15 11.40
CA SER A 615 -17.98 -2.80 10.92
C SER A 615 -17.11 -3.35 12.07
N SER A 616 -17.18 -2.76 13.26
CA SER A 616 -16.43 -3.21 14.43
C SER A 616 -16.70 -4.66 14.81
N ARG A 617 -17.95 -5.14 14.61
CA ARG A 617 -18.36 -6.53 14.90
C ARG A 617 -17.56 -7.55 14.07
N PHE A 618 -17.15 -7.18 12.86
CA PHE A 618 -16.42 -8.03 11.94
C PHE A 618 -14.91 -7.90 12.11
N SER A 619 -14.47 -7.00 12.99
CA SER A 619 -13.06 -6.82 13.32
C SER A 619 -12.51 -7.83 14.32
N ARG A 620 -13.37 -8.55 15.03
CA ARG A 620 -13.00 -9.55 16.06
C ARG A 620 -12.05 -10.59 15.49
N GLY A 621 -10.99 -10.92 16.22
CA GLY A 621 -9.98 -11.87 15.79
C GLY A 621 -9.10 -11.40 14.64
N ASN A 622 -9.09 -10.10 14.33
CA ASN A 622 -8.24 -9.49 13.34
C ASN A 622 -7.15 -8.67 14.05
N ARG A 623 -5.96 -8.53 13.41
CA ARG A 623 -4.86 -7.69 13.90
C ARG A 623 -5.21 -6.22 14.15
N LYS A 624 -6.29 -5.73 13.56
CA LYS A 624 -6.81 -4.37 13.74
C LYS A 624 -8.16 -4.38 14.44
N ALA A 625 -8.40 -5.35 15.32
CA ALA A 625 -9.66 -5.44 16.04
C ALA A 625 -9.87 -4.21 16.93
N TYR A 626 -10.98 -3.52 16.72
CA TYR A 626 -11.40 -2.35 17.49
C TYR A 626 -12.80 -2.49 18.10
N HIS A 627 -13.37 -3.68 18.06
CA HIS A 627 -14.68 -3.94 18.65
C HIS A 627 -14.71 -3.61 20.15
N MET A 628 -13.60 -3.86 20.86
CA MET A 628 -13.52 -3.57 22.31
C MET A 628 -13.50 -2.08 22.60
N VAL A 629 -13.04 -1.24 21.68
CA VAL A 629 -13.18 0.23 21.79
C VAL A 629 -14.65 0.62 21.78
N LYS A 630 -15.45 0.02 20.88
CA LYS A 630 -16.90 0.22 20.86
C LYS A 630 -17.54 -0.21 22.19
N VAL A 631 -17.16 -1.36 22.73
CA VAL A 631 -17.68 -1.84 24.03
C VAL A 631 -17.38 -0.84 25.13
N ALA A 632 -16.15 -0.34 25.20
CA ALA A 632 -15.75 0.69 26.16
C ALA A 632 -16.56 1.98 25.97
N ALA A 633 -16.70 2.46 24.72
CA ALA A 633 -17.45 3.65 24.39
C ALA A 633 -18.91 3.57 24.91
N HIS A 634 -19.60 2.48 24.56
CA HIS A 634 -21.00 2.31 24.98
C HIS A 634 -21.18 2.21 26.49
N ARG A 635 -20.22 1.62 27.22
CA ARG A 635 -20.23 1.64 28.69
C ARG A 635 -20.07 3.02 29.30
N GLU A 636 -19.40 3.92 28.58
CA GLU A 636 -19.24 5.33 28.97
C GLU A 636 -20.33 6.25 28.39
N GLY A 637 -21.36 5.68 27.75
CA GLY A 637 -22.43 6.49 27.13
C GLY A 637 -21.99 7.30 25.89
N LYS A 638 -20.90 6.86 25.22
CA LYS A 638 -20.30 7.52 24.07
C LYS A 638 -20.47 6.69 22.81
N THR A 639 -20.36 7.35 21.65
CA THR A 639 -20.20 6.67 20.37
C THR A 639 -18.76 6.17 20.19
N LEU A 640 -18.56 5.27 19.24
CA LEU A 640 -17.21 4.78 18.90
C LEU A 640 -16.28 5.92 18.45
N HIS A 641 -16.76 6.82 17.57
CA HIS A 641 -15.96 7.97 17.12
C HIS A 641 -15.64 8.96 18.25
N GLN A 642 -16.57 9.20 19.17
CA GLN A 642 -16.30 10.03 20.36
C GLN A 642 -15.19 9.43 21.22
N LYS A 643 -15.26 8.10 21.47
CA LYS A 643 -14.20 7.40 22.22
C LYS A 643 -12.85 7.42 21.49
N MET A 644 -12.86 7.26 20.18
CA MET A 644 -11.64 7.33 19.37
C MET A 644 -11.03 8.73 19.35
N ALA A 645 -11.85 9.79 19.39
CA ALA A 645 -11.38 11.18 19.46
C ALA A 645 -10.60 11.46 20.76
N GLU A 646 -11.00 10.86 21.89
CA GLU A 646 -10.28 11.01 23.17
C GLU A 646 -8.83 10.53 23.13
N PHE A 647 -8.52 9.55 22.27
CA PHE A 647 -7.15 9.10 22.08
C PHE A 647 -6.28 10.05 21.27
N GLY A 648 -6.90 11.03 20.59
CA GLY A 648 -6.19 12.01 19.77
C GLY A 648 -5.23 11.35 18.78
N THR A 649 -4.05 11.94 18.64
CA THR A 649 -2.96 11.42 17.79
C THR A 649 -2.26 10.20 18.35
N GLN A 650 -2.43 9.90 19.66
CA GLN A 650 -1.91 8.68 20.29
C GLN A 650 -2.60 7.44 19.74
N GLY A 651 -3.92 7.50 19.55
CA GLY A 651 -4.70 6.36 19.09
C GLY A 651 -4.55 5.11 19.98
N ILE A 652 -4.93 3.97 19.43
CA ILE A 652 -4.78 2.67 20.10
C ILE A 652 -4.27 1.60 19.12
N GLN A 653 -3.29 0.79 19.53
CA GLN A 653 -2.78 -0.29 18.68
C GLN A 653 -3.70 -1.51 18.74
N GLY A 654 -4.14 -1.98 17.58
CA GLY A 654 -4.91 -3.21 17.46
C GLY A 654 -4.02 -4.47 17.50
N PRO A 655 -4.59 -5.63 17.87
CA PRO A 655 -5.94 -5.83 18.39
C PRO A 655 -6.15 -5.21 19.76
N THR A 656 -7.39 -4.78 20.04
CA THR A 656 -7.77 -4.16 21.31
C THR A 656 -8.50 -5.14 22.21
N PHE A 657 -8.31 -5.02 23.52
CA PHE A 657 -8.91 -5.83 24.55
C PHE A 657 -9.55 -4.96 25.62
N TYR A 658 -10.62 -5.44 26.20
CA TYR A 658 -11.29 -4.76 27.30
C TYR A 658 -11.34 -5.69 28.51
N ASP A 659 -10.76 -5.24 29.59
CA ASP A 659 -10.85 -5.89 30.88
C ASP A 659 -12.20 -5.51 31.53
N TYR A 660 -13.09 -6.47 31.64
CA TYR A 660 -14.44 -6.26 32.16
C TYR A 660 -14.48 -6.01 33.68
N GLU A 661 -13.44 -6.43 34.40
CA GLU A 661 -13.35 -6.23 35.87
C GLU A 661 -12.86 -4.82 36.21
N THR A 662 -11.79 -4.40 35.55
CA THR A 662 -11.20 -3.08 35.83
C THR A 662 -11.75 -1.95 34.96
N GLY A 663 -12.50 -2.27 33.91
CA GLY A 663 -13.00 -1.29 32.94
C GLY A 663 -11.92 -0.71 32.04
N LYS A 664 -10.72 -1.30 31.97
CA LYS A 664 -9.60 -0.79 31.18
C LYS A 664 -9.60 -1.35 29.76
N LEU A 665 -9.27 -0.46 28.83
CA LEU A 665 -9.04 -0.80 27.43
C LEU A 665 -7.53 -0.89 27.16
N HIS A 666 -7.11 -2.00 26.57
CA HIS A 666 -5.71 -2.30 26.26
C HIS A 666 -5.48 -2.44 24.77
N GLY A 667 -4.33 -1.95 24.29
CA GLY A 667 -3.83 -2.18 22.95
C GLY A 667 -2.73 -3.22 22.88
N THR A 668 -2.29 -3.56 21.69
CA THR A 668 -1.25 -4.57 21.44
C THR A 668 -0.03 -3.95 20.81
N ARG A 669 1.07 -3.86 21.54
CA ARG A 669 2.32 -3.30 21.02
C ARG A 669 2.91 -4.15 19.89
N ARG A 670 3.02 -5.46 20.08
CA ARG A 670 3.62 -6.41 19.13
C ARG A 670 2.74 -7.65 18.96
N MET A 671 2.68 -8.16 17.74
CA MET A 671 2.05 -9.44 17.47
C MET A 671 3.03 -10.58 17.73
N HIS A 672 2.50 -11.74 18.09
CA HIS A 672 3.29 -12.94 18.34
C HIS A 672 4.37 -12.73 19.42
N ASP A 673 4.09 -11.92 20.43
CA ASP A 673 5.04 -11.58 21.48
C ASP A 673 5.22 -12.76 22.45
N THR A 674 6.26 -13.55 22.21
CA THR A 674 6.57 -14.74 23.01
C THR A 674 7.16 -14.41 24.39
N THR A 675 7.36 -13.12 24.70
CA THR A 675 7.85 -12.66 26.00
C THR A 675 6.72 -12.30 26.98
N LEU A 676 5.46 -12.27 26.51
CA LEU A 676 4.31 -11.99 27.38
C LEU A 676 4.05 -13.15 28.34
N THR A 677 3.83 -12.81 29.62
CA THR A 677 3.59 -13.80 30.69
C THR A 677 2.09 -14.04 30.91
N PRO A 678 1.71 -15.18 31.53
CA PRO A 678 0.33 -15.43 31.93
C PRO A 678 -0.26 -14.34 32.82
N GLU A 679 0.56 -13.76 33.73
CA GLU A 679 0.16 -12.68 34.64
C GLU A 679 -0.18 -11.41 33.87
N TYR A 680 0.63 -11.06 32.83
CA TYR A 680 0.33 -9.94 31.95
C TYR A 680 -0.96 -10.21 31.17
N MET A 681 -1.15 -11.42 30.65
CA MET A 681 -2.36 -11.78 29.92
C MET A 681 -3.62 -11.67 30.80
N ALA A 682 -3.53 -12.10 32.04
CA ALA A 682 -4.62 -11.92 33.00
C ALA A 682 -4.92 -10.44 33.27
N SER A 683 -3.87 -9.61 33.42
CA SER A 683 -4.01 -8.17 33.70
C SER A 683 -4.68 -7.38 32.56
N ILE A 684 -4.78 -7.94 31.36
CA ILE A 684 -5.49 -7.33 30.21
C ILE A 684 -6.80 -8.05 29.87
N GLY A 685 -7.37 -8.81 30.80
CA GLY A 685 -8.64 -9.51 30.62
C GLY A 685 -8.59 -10.75 29.74
N LEU A 686 -7.42 -11.34 29.55
CA LEU A 686 -7.19 -12.53 28.73
C LEU A 686 -6.73 -13.76 29.52
N ALA A 687 -7.13 -13.85 30.78
CA ALA A 687 -6.94 -15.06 31.57
C ALA A 687 -7.54 -16.29 30.87
N ASP A 688 -7.08 -17.49 31.23
CA ASP A 688 -7.63 -18.74 30.71
C ASP A 688 -9.13 -18.82 31.00
N GLY A 689 -9.92 -19.04 29.96
CA GLY A 689 -11.38 -19.07 30.05
C GLY A 689 -12.10 -17.76 29.72
N ALA A 690 -11.38 -16.65 29.53
CA ALA A 690 -12.00 -15.40 29.11
C ALA A 690 -12.61 -15.50 27.70
N GLN A 691 -13.74 -14.81 27.50
CA GLN A 691 -14.38 -14.73 26.19
C GLN A 691 -13.39 -14.15 25.16
N ASP A 692 -13.26 -14.76 24.00
CA ASP A 692 -12.29 -14.41 22.94
C ASP A 692 -10.80 -14.69 23.27
N ALA A 693 -10.46 -15.18 24.46
CA ALA A 693 -9.06 -15.44 24.85
C ALA A 693 -8.34 -16.37 23.86
N ASN A 694 -8.99 -17.44 23.43
CA ASN A 694 -8.39 -18.41 22.51
C ASN A 694 -8.09 -17.88 21.12
N VAL A 695 -8.91 -16.97 20.60
CA VAL A 695 -8.70 -16.37 19.27
C VAL A 695 -7.57 -15.37 19.32
N VAL A 696 -7.51 -14.60 20.40
CA VAL A 696 -6.57 -13.50 20.56
C VAL A 696 -5.20 -13.98 21.05
N LYS A 697 -5.16 -15.01 21.90
CA LYS A 697 -3.94 -15.61 22.41
C LYS A 697 -3.00 -16.05 21.28
N LYS A 698 -3.56 -16.67 20.23
CA LYS A 698 -2.79 -17.08 19.02
C LYS A 698 -2.19 -15.90 18.25
N TRP A 699 -2.84 -14.75 18.22
CA TRP A 699 -2.31 -13.55 17.56
C TRP A 699 -1.30 -12.79 18.41
N LEU A 700 -1.48 -12.86 19.72
CA LEU A 700 -0.74 -12.04 20.67
C LEU A 700 0.56 -12.71 21.10
N THR A 701 0.52 -13.99 21.48
CA THR A 701 1.65 -14.71 22.10
C THR A 701 2.17 -15.88 21.27
N HIS A 702 1.45 -16.34 20.27
CA HIS A 702 1.76 -17.50 19.45
C HIS A 702 1.67 -17.17 17.97
N PHE A 703 2.22 -18.06 17.13
CA PHE A 703 2.15 -17.96 15.68
C PHE A 703 0.86 -18.57 15.12
N LYS A 704 0.54 -18.31 13.86
CA LYS A 704 -0.76 -18.66 13.24
C LYS A 704 -0.86 -20.09 12.73
N SER A 705 -0.19 -21.04 13.32
CA SER A 705 -0.38 -22.48 13.07
C SER A 705 -1.36 -23.09 14.08
N GLN A 706 -1.66 -24.37 13.97
CA GLN A 706 -2.50 -25.06 14.95
C GLN A 706 -1.82 -25.20 16.30
N SER A 707 -0.53 -25.58 16.29
CA SER A 707 0.33 -25.66 17.45
C SER A 707 0.71 -24.30 18.04
N GLY A 708 0.54 -23.24 17.28
CA GLY A 708 1.05 -21.91 17.65
C GLY A 708 2.53 -21.71 17.36
N LYS A 709 3.19 -22.64 16.67
CA LYS A 709 4.60 -22.57 16.27
C LYS A 709 4.75 -22.07 14.83
N GLN A 710 5.98 -21.84 14.42
CA GLN A 710 6.36 -21.41 13.08
C GLN A 710 6.57 -22.60 12.15
N ASN A 711 6.29 -22.42 10.86
CA ASN A 711 6.68 -23.36 9.81
C ASN A 711 7.89 -22.84 9.04
N LEU A 712 8.89 -23.69 8.84
CA LEU A 712 9.90 -23.46 7.79
C LEU A 712 9.34 -23.88 6.44
N GLN A 713 9.69 -23.17 5.38
CA GLN A 713 9.23 -23.44 4.02
C GLN A 713 10.39 -23.52 3.06
N LYS A 714 10.28 -24.43 2.11
CA LYS A 714 11.10 -24.42 0.90
C LYS A 714 10.73 -23.23 0.03
N HIS A 715 11.71 -22.66 -0.65
CA HIS A 715 11.54 -21.49 -1.50
C HIS A 715 12.28 -21.69 -2.84
N PRO A 716 11.87 -22.68 -3.65
CA PRO A 716 12.63 -23.09 -4.81
C PRO A 716 12.75 -21.97 -5.85
N TRP A 717 13.98 -21.72 -6.29
CA TRP A 717 14.30 -20.76 -7.34
C TRP A 717 13.72 -21.18 -8.70
N GLU A 718 13.63 -22.47 -8.96
CA GLU A 718 13.14 -23.06 -10.22
C GLU A 718 11.75 -22.54 -10.64
N LEU A 719 10.91 -22.12 -9.69
CA LEU A 719 9.56 -21.61 -10.01
C LEU A 719 9.57 -20.21 -10.62
N PHE A 720 10.68 -19.52 -10.54
CA PHE A 720 10.79 -18.14 -11.01
C PHE A 720 11.94 -17.97 -12.01
N SER A 721 12.91 -18.88 -11.99
CA SER A 721 14.13 -18.76 -12.76
C SER A 721 13.88 -18.71 -14.28
N ASP A 722 12.90 -19.42 -14.81
CA ASP A 722 12.56 -19.39 -16.24
C ASP A 722 12.05 -17.99 -16.67
N TYR A 723 11.24 -17.34 -15.84
CA TYR A 723 10.82 -15.97 -16.09
C TYR A 723 11.97 -14.98 -15.94
N TRP A 724 12.81 -15.14 -14.92
CA TRP A 724 13.97 -14.29 -14.71
C TRP A 724 14.99 -14.43 -15.86
N GLU A 725 15.29 -15.65 -16.31
CA GLU A 725 16.17 -15.91 -17.45
C GLU A 725 15.61 -15.27 -18.75
N TRP A 726 14.32 -15.40 -18.98
CA TRP A 726 13.67 -14.79 -20.14
C TRP A 726 13.74 -13.26 -20.09
N MET A 727 13.64 -12.66 -18.89
CA MET A 727 13.68 -11.22 -18.67
C MET A 727 15.09 -10.65 -18.71
N LYS A 728 16.14 -11.43 -18.61
CA LYS A 728 17.52 -10.91 -18.66
C LYS A 728 17.70 -9.91 -19.81
N PRO A 729 18.41 -8.79 -19.57
CA PRO A 729 18.74 -7.84 -20.63
C PRO A 729 19.45 -8.51 -21.81
N ARG A 730 19.06 -8.16 -23.01
CA ARG A 730 19.62 -8.64 -24.28
C ARG A 730 20.25 -7.46 -25.01
N ASP A 731 21.37 -7.70 -25.66
CA ASP A 731 22.08 -6.68 -26.45
C ASP A 731 22.27 -5.35 -25.71
N ASP A 732 21.52 -4.31 -26.16
CA ASP A 732 21.54 -2.94 -25.63
C ASP A 732 20.50 -2.68 -24.52
N GLU A 733 19.79 -3.69 -24.09
CA GLU A 733 18.81 -3.58 -23.00
C GLU A 733 19.52 -3.45 -21.64
N LEU A 734 18.85 -2.80 -20.71
CA LEU A 734 19.21 -2.71 -19.30
C LEU A 734 18.02 -3.18 -18.46
N TRP A 735 18.27 -3.69 -17.26
CA TRP A 735 17.22 -3.88 -16.28
C TRP A 735 16.50 -2.56 -16.05
N HIS A 736 15.18 -2.60 -15.93
CA HIS A 736 14.38 -1.44 -15.55
C HIS A 736 13.59 -1.72 -14.28
N THR A 737 13.84 -0.96 -13.25
CA THR A 737 13.04 -0.96 -12.03
C THR A 737 12.57 0.45 -11.70
N ASN A 738 11.62 0.57 -10.80
CA ASN A 738 11.06 1.86 -10.44
C ASN A 738 10.67 1.93 -8.97
N GLY A 739 10.48 3.13 -8.48
CA GLY A 739 10.12 3.36 -7.09
C GLY A 739 9.52 4.73 -6.86
N ARG A 740 9.42 5.11 -5.60
CA ARG A 740 8.91 6.41 -5.16
C ARG A 740 10.04 7.38 -4.92
N ILE A 741 9.69 8.64 -4.96
CA ILE A 741 10.53 9.74 -4.48
C ILE A 741 9.91 10.37 -3.24
N ASN A 742 10.74 11.01 -2.42
CA ASN A 742 10.33 11.50 -1.10
C ASN A 742 9.28 12.61 -1.16
N GLU A 743 9.32 13.44 -2.18
CA GLU A 743 8.48 14.62 -2.32
C GLU A 743 7.09 14.31 -2.86
N ILE A 744 6.91 13.21 -3.60
CA ILE A 744 5.67 12.90 -4.32
C ILE A 744 4.85 11.83 -3.56
N TRP A 745 3.57 12.11 -3.42
CA TRP A 745 2.61 11.13 -2.91
C TRP A 745 2.25 10.12 -4.00
N GLN A 746 1.99 8.91 -3.59
CA GLN A 746 1.78 7.66 -4.36
C GLN A 746 1.65 7.76 -5.88
N SER A 747 0.56 8.34 -6.38
CA SER A 747 0.25 8.44 -7.81
C SER A 747 0.74 9.74 -8.45
N GLY A 748 1.17 10.71 -7.65
CA GLY A 748 1.55 12.04 -8.10
C GLY A 748 0.38 12.92 -8.57
N TYR A 749 -0.84 12.42 -8.55
CA TYR A 749 -2.01 13.18 -9.02
C TYR A 749 -2.32 14.39 -8.16
N ASP A 750 -2.26 14.23 -6.84
CA ASP A 750 -2.50 15.32 -5.90
C ASP A 750 -1.35 16.31 -5.83
N ASP A 751 -0.15 15.90 -6.18
CA ASP A 751 1.03 16.67 -5.86
C ASP A 751 1.40 17.64 -6.98
N ARG A 752 1.31 17.24 -8.24
CA ARG A 752 1.89 18.01 -9.34
C ARG A 752 1.15 19.31 -9.64
N GLU A 753 -0.17 19.34 -9.47
CA GLU A 753 -0.97 20.54 -9.79
C GLU A 753 -1.26 21.41 -8.57
N ARG A 754 -1.28 20.79 -7.38
CA ARG A 754 -1.59 21.49 -6.13
C ARG A 754 -0.36 21.94 -5.36
N ARG A 755 0.81 21.45 -5.74
CA ARG A 755 2.07 21.73 -5.05
C ARG A 755 3.12 22.22 -6.02
N PRO A 756 3.17 23.52 -6.26
CA PRO A 756 4.13 24.13 -7.18
C PRO A 756 5.56 23.68 -6.95
N TYR A 757 5.98 23.51 -5.67
CA TYR A 757 7.33 23.06 -5.36
C TYR A 757 7.65 21.65 -5.90
N VAL A 758 6.68 20.74 -5.94
CA VAL A 758 6.88 19.39 -6.52
C VAL A 758 7.13 19.51 -8.01
N THR A 759 6.33 20.35 -8.70
CA THR A 759 6.51 20.60 -10.13
C THR A 759 7.83 21.35 -10.43
N GLN A 760 8.24 22.27 -9.57
CA GLN A 760 9.53 22.97 -9.71
C GLN A 760 10.70 22.02 -9.50
N ARG A 761 10.64 21.13 -8.51
CA ARG A 761 11.70 20.17 -8.24
C ARG A 761 11.73 19.02 -9.25
N TRP A 762 10.57 18.53 -9.67
CA TRP A 762 10.41 17.42 -10.60
C TRP A 762 9.50 17.83 -11.77
N PRO A 763 9.96 18.76 -12.63
CA PRO A 763 9.11 19.27 -13.72
C PRO A 763 8.80 18.22 -14.78
N GLU A 764 9.65 17.21 -14.90
CA GLU A 764 9.50 16.07 -15.83
C GLU A 764 9.74 14.75 -15.08
N ASN A 765 9.35 13.64 -15.69
CA ASN A 765 9.79 12.33 -15.25
C ASN A 765 11.30 12.20 -15.39
N TYR A 766 11.94 11.36 -14.60
CA TYR A 766 13.38 11.13 -14.67
C TYR A 766 13.71 9.64 -14.73
N VAL A 767 14.91 9.36 -15.25
CA VAL A 767 15.53 8.04 -15.19
C VAL A 767 16.98 8.18 -14.73
N GLU A 768 17.35 7.40 -13.70
CA GLU A 768 18.73 7.26 -13.26
C GLU A 768 19.43 6.21 -14.12
N ILE A 769 20.65 6.51 -14.54
CA ILE A 769 21.49 5.63 -15.35
C ILE A 769 22.95 5.70 -14.86
N HIS A 770 23.64 4.55 -14.82
CA HIS A 770 25.05 4.48 -14.43
C HIS A 770 25.94 5.25 -15.43
N PRO A 771 27.05 5.91 -15.00
CA PRO A 771 27.94 6.66 -15.89
C PRO A 771 28.46 5.86 -17.09
N ASP A 772 28.88 4.59 -16.90
CA ASP A 772 29.39 3.74 -17.99
C ASP A 772 28.29 3.41 -19.01
N ASP A 773 27.07 3.13 -18.53
CA ASP A 773 25.92 2.86 -19.39
C ASP A 773 25.49 4.12 -20.16
N ALA A 774 25.59 5.29 -19.54
CA ALA A 774 25.27 6.58 -20.16
C ALA A 774 26.31 6.95 -21.23
N SER A 775 27.60 6.84 -20.89
CA SER A 775 28.71 7.15 -21.79
C SER A 775 28.66 6.32 -23.06
N SER A 776 28.40 5.00 -22.95
CA SER A 776 28.30 4.11 -24.11
C SER A 776 27.15 4.44 -25.05
N ARG A 777 26.21 5.27 -24.61
CA ARG A 777 24.99 5.69 -25.34
C ARG A 777 24.96 7.21 -25.68
N GLY A 778 26.02 7.93 -25.35
CA GLY A 778 26.12 9.39 -25.56
C GLY A 778 25.07 10.18 -24.78
N ILE A 779 24.74 9.75 -23.57
CA ILE A 779 23.74 10.37 -22.70
C ILE A 779 24.43 11.15 -21.58
N GLU A 780 24.00 12.37 -21.36
CA GLU A 780 24.42 13.24 -20.26
C GLU A 780 23.26 13.58 -19.33
N SER A 781 23.57 13.96 -18.09
CA SER A 781 22.54 14.47 -17.17
C SER A 781 21.83 15.69 -17.74
N GLY A 782 20.49 15.68 -17.71
CA GLY A 782 19.63 16.71 -18.28
C GLY A 782 19.26 16.48 -19.75
N ASP A 783 19.76 15.44 -20.37
CA ASP A 783 19.28 15.06 -21.69
C ASP A 783 17.86 14.49 -21.59
N GLN A 784 17.04 14.83 -22.56
CA GLN A 784 15.74 14.17 -22.74
C GLN A 784 15.96 12.83 -23.43
N VAL A 785 15.43 11.79 -22.82
CA VAL A 785 15.60 10.42 -23.29
C VAL A 785 14.27 9.73 -23.45
N MET A 786 14.24 8.75 -24.34
CA MET A 786 13.15 7.77 -24.47
C MET A 786 13.64 6.47 -23.82
N VAL A 787 12.88 5.98 -22.85
CA VAL A 787 13.02 4.65 -22.24
C VAL A 787 11.93 3.78 -22.81
N TYR A 788 12.29 2.67 -23.47
CA TYR A 788 11.33 1.87 -24.22
C TYR A 788 11.64 0.38 -24.19
N SER A 789 10.60 -0.41 -24.27
CA SER A 789 10.69 -1.87 -24.44
C SER A 789 9.71 -2.35 -25.50
N ASP A 790 10.10 -3.32 -26.28
CA ASP A 790 9.25 -3.99 -27.28
C ASP A 790 8.83 -5.40 -26.84
N ARG A 791 9.21 -5.81 -25.64
CA ARG A 791 8.90 -7.12 -25.07
C ARG A 791 8.40 -7.05 -23.62
N VAL A 792 7.40 -6.22 -23.36
CA VAL A 792 6.72 -6.19 -22.06
C VAL A 792 5.74 -7.37 -22.00
N PRO A 793 6.00 -8.41 -21.20
CA PRO A 793 5.14 -9.58 -21.14
C PRO A 793 3.88 -9.29 -20.31
N SER A 794 2.74 -9.72 -20.82
CA SER A 794 1.45 -9.50 -20.15
C SER A 794 0.60 -10.75 -20.14
N HIS A 795 0.28 -11.26 -18.96
CA HIS A 795 -0.62 -12.40 -18.78
C HIS A 795 -2.07 -11.90 -18.78
N MET A 796 -2.65 -11.79 -19.97
CA MET A 796 -3.97 -11.17 -20.18
C MET A 796 -5.07 -12.17 -20.52
N HIS A 797 -4.73 -13.38 -20.97
CA HIS A 797 -5.72 -14.37 -21.38
C HIS A 797 -5.96 -15.42 -20.31
N THR A 798 -7.07 -16.13 -20.42
CA THR A 798 -7.47 -17.29 -19.62
C THR A 798 -7.51 -17.05 -18.13
N ILE A 799 -8.70 -16.94 -17.60
CA ILE A 799 -8.90 -16.71 -16.17
C ILE A 799 -9.42 -17.92 -15.44
N LEU A 800 -10.40 -18.56 -16.07
CA LEU A 800 -11.09 -19.69 -15.52
C LEU A 800 -10.43 -20.94 -16.03
N GLY A 801 -10.13 -21.86 -15.10
CA GLY A 801 -9.51 -23.11 -15.48
C GLY A 801 -7.99 -23.06 -15.69
N VAL A 802 -7.35 -21.96 -15.30
CA VAL A 802 -5.89 -21.91 -15.20
C VAL A 802 -5.42 -23.08 -14.33
N HIS A 803 -4.54 -23.92 -14.82
CA HIS A 803 -4.12 -25.16 -14.19
C HIS A 803 -2.81 -25.01 -13.42
N GLY A 804 -2.39 -26.01 -12.63
CA GLY A 804 -1.18 -25.99 -11.83
C GLY A 804 0.07 -25.62 -12.60
N ASP A 805 0.10 -25.97 -13.85
CA ASP A 805 1.23 -25.76 -14.75
C ASP A 805 1.28 -24.33 -15.32
N ASP A 806 0.20 -23.57 -15.25
CA ASP A 806 0.13 -22.20 -15.79
C ASP A 806 0.95 -21.19 -14.98
N PHE A 807 1.49 -21.53 -13.83
CA PHE A 807 2.35 -20.62 -13.08
C PHE A 807 3.80 -20.64 -13.54
N GLN A 808 4.20 -21.59 -14.35
CA GLN A 808 5.51 -21.62 -15.04
C GLN A 808 5.44 -20.68 -16.23
N PHE A 809 6.36 -19.73 -16.30
CA PHE A 809 6.36 -18.73 -17.37
C PHE A 809 6.53 -19.34 -18.75
N SER A 810 7.41 -20.32 -18.89
CA SER A 810 7.63 -21.06 -20.13
C SER A 810 6.37 -21.74 -20.65
N GLU A 811 5.57 -22.33 -19.76
CA GLU A 811 4.30 -22.94 -20.12
C GLU A 811 3.25 -21.91 -20.52
N LEU A 812 3.19 -20.77 -19.80
CA LEU A 812 2.32 -19.65 -20.16
C LEU A 812 2.64 -19.11 -21.57
N MET A 813 3.93 -18.98 -21.88
CA MET A 813 4.38 -18.56 -23.22
C MET A 813 3.98 -19.57 -24.30
N LYS A 814 4.28 -20.85 -24.07
CA LYS A 814 3.98 -21.94 -25.00
C LYS A 814 2.49 -22.07 -25.29
N ASN A 815 1.65 -21.85 -24.29
CA ASN A 815 0.19 -21.95 -24.41
C ASN A 815 -0.49 -20.65 -24.89
N GLY A 816 0.29 -19.62 -25.25
CA GLY A 816 -0.25 -18.36 -25.76
C GLY A 816 -0.96 -17.50 -24.71
N HIS A 817 -0.66 -17.70 -23.43
CA HIS A 817 -1.26 -16.92 -22.34
C HIS A 817 -0.53 -15.60 -22.06
N ILE A 818 0.65 -15.40 -22.67
CA ILE A 818 1.44 -14.18 -22.55
C ILE A 818 1.41 -13.41 -23.87
N GLU A 819 0.93 -12.18 -23.81
CA GLU A 819 1.09 -11.21 -24.90
C GLU A 819 2.35 -10.37 -24.67
N LEU A 820 3.06 -10.05 -25.75
CA LEU A 820 4.15 -9.08 -25.72
C LEU A 820 3.65 -7.74 -26.24
N SER A 821 3.80 -6.70 -25.43
CA SER A 821 3.44 -5.34 -25.82
C SER A 821 4.65 -4.43 -25.90
N LYS A 822 4.50 -3.32 -26.63
CA LYS A 822 5.48 -2.24 -26.68
C LYS A 822 5.09 -1.15 -25.72
N ALA A 823 6.08 -0.57 -25.05
CA ALA A 823 5.90 0.57 -24.18
C ALA A 823 7.05 1.56 -24.33
N ALA A 824 6.75 2.84 -24.19
CA ALA A 824 7.76 3.90 -24.16
C ALA A 824 7.33 5.00 -23.20
N VAL A 825 8.30 5.56 -22.50
CA VAL A 825 8.13 6.75 -21.67
C VAL A 825 9.25 7.73 -21.96
N THR A 826 8.95 9.03 -21.92
CA THR A 826 9.97 10.07 -21.96
C THR A 826 10.36 10.47 -20.56
N ALA A 827 11.65 10.74 -20.36
CA ALA A 827 12.20 11.13 -19.08
C ALA A 827 13.44 12.03 -19.28
N VAL A 828 13.87 12.66 -18.21
CA VAL A 828 15.16 13.35 -18.16
C VAL A 828 16.19 12.43 -17.54
N ALA A 829 17.34 12.27 -18.18
CA ALA A 829 18.41 11.43 -17.68
C ALA A 829 19.10 12.09 -16.46
N ILE A 830 19.35 11.29 -15.45
CA ILE A 830 20.21 11.59 -14.30
C ILE A 830 21.33 10.56 -14.32
N VAL A 831 22.53 10.99 -14.73
CA VAL A 831 23.70 10.12 -14.73
C VAL A 831 24.29 10.08 -13.31
N THR A 832 24.35 8.90 -12.71
CA THR A 832 24.78 8.75 -11.31
C THR A 832 25.37 7.38 -11.03
N PRO A 833 26.50 7.28 -10.30
CA PRO A 833 27.09 6.01 -9.92
C PRO A 833 26.31 5.26 -8.83
N HIS A 834 25.26 5.84 -8.30
CA HIS A 834 24.47 5.28 -7.21
C HIS A 834 23.38 4.28 -7.67
N VAL A 835 23.05 4.25 -8.95
CA VAL A 835 22.31 3.14 -9.55
C VAL A 835 23.31 2.09 -10.04
N LYS A 836 22.96 0.80 -9.86
CA LYS A 836 23.83 -0.29 -10.31
C LYS A 836 24.06 -0.21 -11.83
N GLN A 837 25.29 -0.49 -12.28
CA GLN A 837 25.58 -0.66 -13.70
C GLN A 837 24.68 -1.77 -14.29
N GLY A 838 24.11 -1.51 -15.47
CA GLY A 838 23.14 -2.42 -16.09
C GLY A 838 21.69 -2.23 -15.62
N VAL A 839 21.39 -1.22 -14.77
CA VAL A 839 20.06 -0.96 -14.22
C VAL A 839 19.63 0.47 -14.47
N LEU A 840 18.41 0.64 -14.94
CA LEU A 840 17.69 1.91 -15.00
C LEU A 840 16.70 2.02 -13.84
N TYR A 841 16.60 3.19 -13.22
CA TYR A 841 15.62 3.48 -12.16
C TYR A 841 14.81 4.73 -12.50
N SER A 842 13.46 4.63 -12.42
CA SER A 842 12.53 5.73 -12.71
C SER A 842 11.55 5.99 -11.58
N ASP A 843 10.93 7.18 -11.56
CA ASP A 843 9.71 7.40 -10.77
C ASP A 843 8.57 6.52 -11.33
N MET A 844 7.93 5.76 -10.45
CA MET A 844 6.99 4.71 -10.87
C MET A 844 5.67 5.25 -11.43
N LEU A 845 5.20 6.40 -10.94
CA LEU A 845 3.85 6.91 -11.21
C LEU A 845 3.85 8.39 -11.60
N ASN A 846 4.62 8.75 -12.62
CA ASN A 846 4.41 10.04 -13.24
C ASN A 846 3.07 10.01 -14.01
N PRO A 847 2.12 10.93 -13.75
CA PRO A 847 0.80 10.90 -14.38
C PRO A 847 0.82 10.96 -15.92
N ARG A 848 1.84 11.63 -16.47
CA ARG A 848 1.99 11.82 -17.92
C ARG A 848 2.85 10.74 -18.57
N GLN A 849 3.77 10.15 -17.80
CA GLN A 849 4.77 9.18 -18.28
C GLN A 849 4.93 8.05 -17.25
N PRO A 850 3.90 7.17 -17.08
CA PRO A 850 3.93 6.13 -16.03
C PRO A 850 4.92 5.03 -16.40
N SER A 851 6.05 4.97 -15.71
CA SER A 851 7.10 3.95 -15.95
C SER A 851 6.65 2.52 -15.63
N ASN A 852 5.52 2.35 -14.93
CA ASN A 852 4.89 1.04 -14.77
C ASN A 852 4.47 0.40 -16.10
N ALA A 853 4.28 1.18 -17.16
CA ALA A 853 4.02 0.66 -18.51
C ALA A 853 5.17 -0.23 -19.05
N LEU A 854 6.40 -0.05 -18.55
CA LEU A 854 7.58 -0.81 -18.93
C LEU A 854 7.76 -2.10 -18.10
N GLN A 855 6.91 -2.35 -17.11
CA GLN A 855 7.02 -3.51 -16.24
C GLN A 855 6.19 -4.68 -16.74
N GLY A 856 6.73 -5.90 -16.62
CA GLY A 856 6.01 -7.10 -16.98
C GLY A 856 4.77 -7.34 -16.11
N ARG A 857 3.68 -7.77 -16.74
CA ARG A 857 2.42 -8.13 -16.07
C ARG A 857 2.29 -9.65 -15.95
N VAL A 858 3.24 -10.25 -15.28
CA VAL A 858 3.27 -11.71 -15.06
C VAL A 858 2.93 -12.01 -13.61
N LEU A 859 1.99 -12.92 -13.42
CA LEU A 859 1.53 -13.33 -12.11
C LEU A 859 2.53 -14.30 -11.44
N ASP A 860 2.74 -14.09 -10.15
CA ASP A 860 3.16 -15.19 -9.28
C ASP A 860 2.01 -16.21 -9.20
N GLY A 861 2.21 -17.40 -9.72
CA GLY A 861 1.17 -18.41 -9.88
C GLY A 861 0.54 -18.87 -8.56
N ILE A 862 1.30 -18.80 -7.47
CA ILE A 862 0.85 -19.22 -6.14
C ILE A 862 0.08 -18.10 -5.45
N SER A 863 0.61 -16.89 -5.42
CA SER A 863 -0.02 -15.76 -4.72
C SER A 863 -1.01 -14.98 -5.58
N GLY A 864 -0.85 -15.01 -6.91
CA GLY A 864 -1.62 -14.21 -7.84
C GLY A 864 -1.26 -12.72 -7.82
N ASN A 865 -0.10 -12.35 -7.26
CA ASN A 865 0.45 -11.01 -7.35
C ASN A 865 1.31 -10.85 -8.60
N TYR A 866 1.33 -9.66 -9.17
CA TYR A 866 2.22 -9.37 -10.29
C TYR A 866 3.65 -9.04 -9.85
N ASN A 867 4.59 -9.29 -10.75
CA ASN A 867 6.01 -8.97 -10.57
C ASN A 867 6.28 -7.52 -11.02
N TYR A 868 5.93 -6.56 -10.18
CA TYR A 868 5.96 -5.11 -10.46
C TYR A 868 7.34 -4.47 -10.58
N LYS A 869 8.40 -5.14 -10.16
CA LYS A 869 9.71 -4.51 -9.98
C LYS A 869 10.80 -5.07 -10.86
N MET A 870 10.39 -5.79 -11.89
CA MET A 870 11.30 -6.39 -12.84
C MET A 870 10.82 -6.16 -14.28
N GLY A 871 11.57 -5.39 -15.02
CA GLY A 871 11.38 -5.10 -16.43
C GLY A 871 12.71 -4.93 -17.12
N VAL A 872 12.68 -4.80 -18.45
CA VAL A 872 13.84 -4.43 -19.26
C VAL A 872 13.48 -3.33 -20.23
N ALA A 873 14.43 -2.46 -20.49
CA ALA A 873 14.25 -1.35 -21.42
C ALA A 873 15.56 -0.98 -22.11
N ARG A 874 15.40 -0.40 -23.30
CA ARG A 874 16.44 0.36 -23.98
C ARG A 874 16.27 1.83 -23.66
N ILE A 875 17.34 2.58 -23.77
CA ILE A 875 17.34 4.02 -23.55
C ILE A 875 18.11 4.71 -24.67
N ARG A 876 17.55 5.80 -25.19
CA ARG A 876 18.22 6.63 -26.18
C ARG A 876 17.94 8.10 -25.99
N LYS A 877 18.91 8.93 -26.30
CA LYS A 877 18.75 10.39 -26.34
C LYS A 877 17.78 10.79 -27.45
N ILE A 878 16.87 11.70 -27.16
CA ILE A 878 15.93 12.28 -28.11
C ILE A 878 16.04 13.82 -28.20
N GLY A 879 16.84 14.43 -27.35
CA GLY A 879 17.05 15.86 -27.32
C GLY A 879 17.67 16.31 -26.02
N GLU A 880 17.55 17.59 -25.72
CA GLU A 880 17.87 18.18 -24.43
C GLU A 880 16.59 18.60 -23.72
N SER A 881 16.50 18.37 -22.42
CA SER A 881 15.40 18.91 -21.63
C SER A 881 15.52 20.43 -21.54
N LYS A 882 14.39 21.13 -21.63
CA LYS A 882 14.32 22.57 -21.32
C LYS A 882 14.72 22.89 -19.87
N TYR A 883 14.72 21.89 -19.00
CA TYR A 883 15.12 21.97 -17.60
C TYR A 883 16.53 21.39 -17.37
N LYS A 884 17.37 21.29 -18.41
CA LYS A 884 18.71 20.68 -18.31
C LYS A 884 19.56 21.35 -17.23
N LYS A 885 19.48 22.69 -17.10
CA LYS A 885 20.22 23.44 -16.08
C LYS A 885 19.77 23.09 -14.66
N GLU A 886 18.46 23.00 -14.45
CA GLU A 886 17.85 22.67 -13.18
C GLU A 886 18.21 21.25 -12.75
N PHE A 887 18.12 20.28 -13.66
CA PHE A 887 18.48 18.88 -13.39
C PHE A 887 19.98 18.73 -13.09
N ARG A 888 20.85 19.47 -13.74
CA ARG A 888 22.29 19.48 -13.45
C ARG A 888 22.62 20.13 -12.11
N SER A 889 21.87 21.15 -11.69
CA SER A 889 22.10 21.85 -10.43
C SER A 889 21.49 21.17 -9.22
N MET A 890 20.61 20.17 -9.42
CA MET A 890 19.98 19.43 -8.34
C MET A 890 20.99 18.58 -7.60
N SER A 891 21.18 18.87 -6.32
CA SER A 891 21.89 17.96 -5.42
C SER A 891 20.95 16.83 -4.97
N PHE A 892 21.11 15.68 -5.59
CA PHE A 892 20.46 14.44 -5.14
C PHE A 892 21.43 13.71 -4.21
N ALA A 893 21.59 14.19 -2.99
CA ALA A 893 22.45 13.51 -2.03
C ALA A 893 21.91 12.11 -1.70
N PRO A 894 22.69 11.03 -1.76
CA PRO A 894 24.12 10.99 -2.06
C PRO A 894 24.46 10.93 -3.56
N ARG A 895 23.54 11.27 -4.43
CA ARG A 895 23.72 11.14 -5.87
C ARG A 895 24.64 12.22 -6.39
N ASN A 896 25.78 11.83 -6.90
CA ASN A 896 26.60 12.72 -7.68
C ASN A 896 26.08 12.70 -9.13
N ILE A 897 25.64 13.85 -9.62
CA ILE A 897 25.29 14.03 -11.01
C ILE A 897 26.58 14.28 -11.79
N VAL A 898 26.85 13.45 -12.76
CA VAL A 898 28.06 13.52 -13.59
C VAL A 898 27.77 14.28 -14.89
#